data_b5bac1db4e782223871d321bc6cca025
#
_entry.id   b5bac1db4e782223871d321bc6cca025
#
_cell.length_a   1.000
_cell.length_b   1.000
_cell.length_c   1.000
_cell.angle_alpha   90.00
_cell.angle_beta   90.00
_cell.angle_gamma   90.00
#
_symmetry.space_group_name_H-M   'P 1'
#
loop_
_entity.id
_entity.type
_entity.pdbx_description
1 polymer ?
#
loop_
_entity_poly.entity_id
_entity_poly.type
_entity_poly.pdbx_seq_one_letter_code
_entity_poly.pdbx_strand_id
1 'polypeptide(L)'
;MKPAPALARELEVGGLTPQEVEERVLAGLVNTAPKSPGRSLGQIVRANTLTRFNAILGSLFVVVAIVGPVQDGLFGLVLVANTAIGITQEFRAKLTLDRLAILSAPIAHALRRAASGATSASDIAVGDVVIDDALELRPGDQIPVDAVVLQSFDLEVDESLLSGEPDAVAKAVGDPVMSGSFVVAGSALARATAVGAGSYAMRLQAEATRFSLLRSQLQSGTNSILRMVTWVMVPVGAALIASQLLRSHQSFRDAVRGSVAGVGAMVPEGLVLLTSIAFAVGAIRLARQRVLVQELAAIEGLARTDVLCIDKTGTLTAGGATFERIILASGHEESVVSGTLAALCAADPAPNATMQALARGLGDSQDWDVVNRIAFSSDRKWSAANFKDHGSWVLGAPDMIADRLPDELEGERRRHEAAGHRVLLLARSDEAVHVDDVLANLVPAALVVFSERLRAEAASTIAFLMAQGILVVVLSGDAPGTVAAIASKVGIAIDGEPCDASELAAGDASMASALRSANIFGRVRPDQKVEAVRALQAQGHVVAMIGDGVNDVQALKQSDLGIAMGSGSQSSRSVARMVLLDDSFAAVPHVLAEGRRVVANIERVANLFVTKTVYAALLAVAVVALGIPYPFFPRHLTIVSTLTIGVPGFFLALAKSAPRATPGFAAKVLAFTVPVGTITAAATLSVYELARMSSTMTGNQQRTVAMLELCIVALVVLLLVARPLNSARVTLMASMTVGLGVTLVLPWSRRIFALQLPDRVMTLVVVAVASVAVALLLVAQAKWTEEWGPVR
;
A
#
# COMPACT_ATOMS: atom_id res chain seq x y z
N MET A 1 12.54 -14.01 -37.24
CA MET A 1 12.14 -12.66 -37.67
C MET A 1 13.37 -11.98 -38.23
N LYS A 2 13.34 -11.50 -39.46
CA LYS A 2 14.47 -10.80 -40.11
C LYS A 2 14.71 -9.49 -39.35
N PRO A 3 15.97 -9.07 -39.10
CA PRO A 3 16.24 -7.77 -38.54
C PRO A 3 15.82 -6.69 -39.54
N ALA A 4 15.13 -5.66 -39.05
CA ALA A 4 14.79 -4.48 -39.82
C ALA A 4 16.08 -3.80 -40.34
N PRO A 5 16.09 -3.23 -41.54
CA PRO A 5 17.26 -2.59 -42.08
C PRO A 5 17.68 -1.42 -41.21
N ALA A 6 18.93 -1.44 -40.79
CA ALA A 6 19.60 -0.38 -40.07
C ALA A 6 19.55 0.91 -40.91
N LEU A 7 18.68 1.84 -40.59
CA LEU A 7 18.77 3.23 -40.90
C LEU A 7 19.81 3.88 -39.98
N ALA A 8 21.08 3.52 -40.23
CA ALA A 8 22.20 4.28 -39.68
C ALA A 8 22.31 5.62 -40.45
N ARG A 9 21.48 6.58 -40.09
CA ARG A 9 21.78 7.99 -40.29
C ARG A 9 22.52 8.44 -39.06
N GLU A 10 23.71 9.03 -39.26
CA GLU A 10 24.36 9.90 -38.27
C GLU A 10 23.34 11.00 -37.94
N LEU A 11 22.54 10.76 -36.91
CA LEU A 11 21.66 11.78 -36.36
C LEU A 11 22.58 12.74 -35.58
N GLU A 12 22.77 13.92 -36.14
CA GLU A 12 23.27 15.07 -35.40
C GLU A 12 22.52 15.20 -34.08
N VAL A 13 23.18 15.69 -33.03
CA VAL A 13 22.71 15.89 -31.64
C VAL A 13 21.45 16.81 -31.55
N GLY A 14 20.66 16.91 -32.60
CA GLY A 14 19.60 17.92 -32.80
C GLY A 14 18.15 17.48 -32.50
N GLY A 15 17.89 16.24 -32.08
CA GLY A 15 16.53 15.76 -31.80
C GLY A 15 15.64 15.54 -33.04
N LEU A 16 14.51 14.85 -32.88
CA LEU A 16 13.54 14.54 -33.94
C LEU A 16 12.65 15.74 -34.24
N THR A 17 12.28 15.91 -35.49
CA THR A 17 11.24 16.87 -35.94
C THR A 17 9.84 16.32 -35.65
N PRO A 18 8.78 17.16 -35.59
CA PRO A 18 7.42 16.70 -35.39
C PRO A 18 6.94 15.68 -36.43
N GLN A 19 7.38 15.80 -37.69
CA GLN A 19 7.04 14.85 -38.74
C GLN A 19 7.70 13.49 -38.55
N GLU A 20 8.97 13.47 -38.14
CA GLU A 20 9.69 12.23 -37.84
C GLU A 20 9.13 11.51 -36.59
N VAL A 21 8.61 12.25 -35.60
CA VAL A 21 7.90 11.69 -34.45
C VAL A 21 6.60 11.04 -34.90
N GLU A 22 5.80 11.75 -35.75
CA GLU A 22 4.53 11.24 -36.26
C GLU A 22 4.72 9.97 -37.12
N GLU A 23 5.73 9.91 -37.95
CA GLU A 23 6.09 8.70 -38.73
C GLU A 23 6.38 7.50 -37.81
N ARG A 24 7.11 7.71 -36.73
CA ARG A 24 7.42 6.66 -35.74
C ARG A 24 6.19 6.20 -34.97
N VAL A 25 5.31 7.12 -34.60
CA VAL A 25 4.03 6.81 -33.97
C VAL A 25 3.15 5.98 -34.91
N LEU A 26 3.05 6.36 -36.18
CA LEU A 26 2.29 5.62 -37.20
C LEU A 26 2.89 4.22 -37.46
N ALA A 27 4.21 4.09 -37.38
CA ALA A 27 4.92 2.81 -37.49
C ALA A 27 4.82 1.94 -36.24
N GLY A 28 4.17 2.40 -35.15
CA GLY A 28 4.06 1.69 -33.89
C GLY A 28 5.36 1.64 -33.07
N LEU A 29 6.34 2.51 -33.39
CA LEU A 29 7.65 2.63 -32.74
C LEU A 29 7.59 3.63 -31.58
N VAL A 30 6.55 3.54 -30.77
CA VAL A 30 6.27 4.40 -29.61
C VAL A 30 6.25 3.56 -28.33
N ASN A 31 6.69 4.16 -27.24
CA ASN A 31 6.75 3.50 -25.92
C ASN A 31 5.35 3.38 -25.31
N THR A 32 4.45 2.69 -26.00
CA THR A 32 3.14 2.41 -25.44
C THR A 32 3.31 1.55 -24.19
N ALA A 33 3.17 2.18 -23.02
CA ALA A 33 3.07 1.43 -21.77
C ALA A 33 1.92 0.41 -21.91
N PRO A 34 2.09 -0.84 -21.44
CA PRO A 34 0.94 -1.69 -21.25
C PRO A 34 -0.02 -0.93 -20.35
N LYS A 35 -1.29 -0.91 -20.76
CA LYS A 35 -2.37 -0.30 -19.98
C LYS A 35 -2.15 -0.67 -18.53
N SER A 36 -2.17 0.34 -17.64
CA SER A 36 -1.92 0.21 -16.20
C SER A 36 -2.42 -1.15 -15.65
N PRO A 37 -1.76 -1.78 -14.68
CA PRO A 37 -2.08 -3.12 -14.18
C PRO A 37 -3.50 -3.26 -13.61
N GLY A 38 -4.34 -2.22 -13.75
CA GLY A 38 -5.75 -2.22 -13.41
C GLY A 38 -6.55 -3.17 -14.30
N ARG A 39 -7.41 -3.99 -13.70
CA ARG A 39 -8.35 -4.87 -14.41
C ARG A 39 -9.16 -4.08 -15.44
N SER A 40 -9.32 -4.62 -16.65
CA SER A 40 -10.25 -4.06 -17.66
C SER A 40 -11.71 -4.18 -17.18
N LEU A 41 -12.63 -3.38 -17.74
CA LEU A 41 -14.05 -3.47 -17.41
C LEU A 41 -14.59 -4.91 -17.60
N GLY A 42 -14.19 -5.57 -18.69
CA GLY A 42 -14.55 -6.96 -18.92
C GLY A 42 -14.01 -7.94 -17.87
N GLN A 43 -12.77 -7.70 -17.41
CA GLN A 43 -12.18 -8.49 -16.32
C GLN A 43 -12.88 -8.24 -14.97
N ILE A 44 -13.29 -7.00 -14.67
CA ILE A 44 -14.06 -6.64 -13.48
C ILE A 44 -15.41 -7.36 -13.50
N VAL A 45 -16.15 -7.27 -14.62
CA VAL A 45 -17.43 -7.95 -14.79
C VAL A 45 -17.25 -9.46 -14.62
N ARG A 46 -16.28 -10.06 -15.32
CA ARG A 46 -16.01 -11.50 -15.24
C ARG A 46 -15.63 -11.94 -13.82
N ALA A 47 -14.77 -11.19 -13.13
CA ALA A 47 -14.32 -11.50 -11.79
C ALA A 47 -15.43 -11.44 -10.74
N ASN A 48 -16.41 -10.55 -10.91
CA ASN A 48 -17.55 -10.43 -10.01
C ASN A 48 -18.72 -11.36 -10.38
N THR A 49 -18.83 -11.79 -11.64
CA THR A 49 -19.94 -12.65 -12.11
C THR A 49 -19.58 -14.14 -12.04
N LEU A 50 -18.41 -14.52 -12.56
CA LEU A 50 -17.98 -15.92 -12.67
C LEU A 50 -17.16 -16.36 -11.45
N THR A 51 -17.76 -16.23 -10.26
CA THR A 51 -17.17 -16.79 -9.03
C THR A 51 -17.71 -18.20 -8.77
N ARG A 52 -16.94 -19.04 -8.05
CA ARG A 52 -17.40 -20.38 -7.66
C ARG A 52 -18.69 -20.33 -6.88
N PHE A 53 -18.86 -19.35 -6.00
CA PHE A 53 -20.06 -19.18 -5.18
C PHE A 53 -21.25 -18.72 -6.01
N ASN A 54 -21.05 -17.79 -6.96
CA ASN A 54 -22.13 -17.38 -7.87
C ASN A 54 -22.58 -18.54 -8.77
N ALA A 55 -21.65 -19.41 -9.18
CA ALA A 55 -21.99 -20.61 -9.96
C ALA A 55 -22.86 -21.58 -9.12
N ILE A 56 -22.51 -21.82 -7.85
CA ILE A 56 -23.30 -22.66 -6.94
C ILE A 56 -24.68 -22.05 -6.72
N LEU A 57 -24.75 -20.77 -6.35
CA LEU A 57 -26.02 -20.09 -6.08
C LEU A 57 -26.90 -19.97 -7.35
N GLY A 58 -26.27 -19.73 -8.49
CA GLY A 58 -26.93 -19.69 -9.78
C GLY A 58 -27.55 -21.05 -10.15
N SER A 59 -26.85 -22.16 -9.93
CA SER A 59 -27.38 -23.50 -10.14
C SER A 59 -28.53 -23.83 -9.17
N LEU A 60 -28.38 -23.46 -7.89
CA LEU A 60 -29.45 -23.61 -6.90
C LEU A 60 -30.69 -22.76 -7.25
N PHE A 61 -30.48 -21.55 -7.78
CA PHE A 61 -31.57 -20.71 -8.27
C PHE A 61 -32.34 -21.36 -9.42
N VAL A 62 -31.62 -21.91 -10.40
CA VAL A 62 -32.26 -22.62 -11.53
C VAL A 62 -33.10 -23.82 -11.01
N VAL A 63 -32.55 -24.61 -10.10
CA VAL A 63 -33.24 -25.76 -9.51
C VAL A 63 -34.54 -25.30 -8.80
N VAL A 64 -34.48 -24.25 -8.00
CA VAL A 64 -35.68 -23.73 -7.29
C VAL A 64 -36.67 -23.09 -8.24
N ALA A 65 -36.23 -22.42 -9.29
CA ALA A 65 -37.10 -21.82 -10.30
C ALA A 65 -37.94 -22.88 -11.06
N ILE A 66 -37.40 -24.10 -11.21
CA ILE A 66 -38.08 -25.23 -11.86
C ILE A 66 -39.07 -25.95 -10.89
N VAL A 67 -38.63 -26.15 -9.63
CA VAL A 67 -39.36 -27.05 -8.70
C VAL A 67 -40.20 -26.27 -7.69
N GLY A 68 -39.77 -25.08 -7.29
CA GLY A 68 -40.33 -24.26 -6.24
C GLY A 68 -41.25 -23.13 -6.72
N PRO A 69 -41.94 -22.45 -5.81
CA PRO A 69 -42.65 -21.22 -6.12
C PRO A 69 -41.62 -20.06 -6.32
N VAL A 70 -42.01 -19.06 -7.13
CA VAL A 70 -41.16 -17.92 -7.50
C VAL A 70 -40.54 -17.19 -6.28
N GLN A 71 -41.27 -17.18 -5.16
CA GLN A 71 -40.82 -16.54 -3.92
C GLN A 71 -39.59 -17.22 -3.31
N ASP A 72 -39.37 -18.50 -3.56
CA ASP A 72 -38.16 -19.18 -3.10
C ASP A 72 -36.91 -18.78 -3.92
N GLY A 73 -37.10 -18.15 -5.09
CA GLY A 73 -36.04 -17.57 -5.91
C GLY A 73 -35.59 -16.17 -5.48
N LEU A 74 -36.16 -15.57 -4.43
CA LEU A 74 -35.80 -14.20 -3.99
C LEU A 74 -34.31 -14.01 -3.67
N PHE A 75 -33.60 -15.06 -3.25
CA PHE A 75 -32.18 -15.00 -3.04
C PHE A 75 -31.37 -14.73 -4.34
N GLY A 76 -31.95 -15.08 -5.52
CA GLY A 76 -31.38 -14.76 -6.81
C GLY A 76 -31.32 -13.25 -7.07
N LEU A 77 -32.32 -12.48 -6.57
CA LEU A 77 -32.28 -11.02 -6.64
C LEU A 77 -31.12 -10.45 -5.79
N VAL A 78 -30.88 -11.03 -4.61
CA VAL A 78 -29.72 -10.64 -3.76
C VAL A 78 -28.41 -10.94 -4.48
N LEU A 79 -28.30 -12.09 -5.16
CA LEU A 79 -27.13 -12.44 -5.95
C LEU A 79 -26.87 -11.41 -7.07
N VAL A 80 -27.90 -11.03 -7.82
CA VAL A 80 -27.80 -10.02 -8.90
C VAL A 80 -27.42 -8.65 -8.31
N ALA A 81 -28.09 -8.24 -7.22
CA ALA A 81 -27.78 -6.97 -6.56
C ALA A 81 -26.34 -6.91 -6.03
N ASN A 82 -25.87 -7.96 -5.37
CA ASN A 82 -24.48 -8.05 -4.88
C ASN A 82 -23.47 -7.98 -6.03
N THR A 83 -23.72 -8.69 -7.13
CA THR A 83 -22.85 -8.64 -8.32
C THR A 83 -22.83 -7.23 -8.94
N ALA A 84 -23.98 -6.59 -9.08
CA ALA A 84 -24.08 -5.23 -9.64
C ALA A 84 -23.39 -4.20 -8.73
N ILE A 85 -23.56 -4.29 -7.41
CA ILE A 85 -22.87 -3.44 -6.43
C ILE A 85 -21.34 -3.64 -6.53
N GLY A 86 -20.88 -4.90 -6.60
CA GLY A 86 -19.45 -5.22 -6.73
C GLY A 86 -18.82 -4.59 -7.97
N ILE A 87 -19.45 -4.80 -9.14
CA ILE A 87 -19.00 -4.22 -10.41
C ILE A 87 -18.95 -2.69 -10.33
N THR A 88 -20.02 -2.07 -9.83
CA THR A 88 -20.11 -0.60 -9.73
C THR A 88 -19.04 -0.02 -8.81
N GLN A 89 -18.79 -0.62 -7.66
CA GLN A 89 -17.81 -0.14 -6.69
C GLN A 89 -16.37 -0.34 -7.19
N GLU A 90 -16.05 -1.50 -7.76
CA GLU A 90 -14.72 -1.75 -8.31
C GLU A 90 -14.42 -0.83 -9.50
N PHE A 91 -15.43 -0.57 -10.34
CA PHE A 91 -15.32 0.38 -11.45
C PHE A 91 -15.10 1.83 -10.97
N ARG A 92 -15.86 2.29 -9.95
CA ARG A 92 -15.67 3.62 -9.36
C ARG A 92 -14.28 3.76 -8.72
N ALA A 93 -13.83 2.74 -8.00
CA ALA A 93 -12.49 2.73 -7.40
C ALA A 93 -11.42 2.84 -8.49
N LYS A 94 -11.55 2.05 -9.56
CA LYS A 94 -10.64 2.13 -10.71
C LYS A 94 -10.59 3.53 -11.32
N LEU A 95 -11.75 4.13 -11.64
CA LEU A 95 -11.79 5.48 -12.22
C LEU A 95 -11.12 6.54 -11.33
N THR A 96 -11.26 6.40 -10.00
CA THR A 96 -10.63 7.33 -9.05
C THR A 96 -9.13 7.15 -9.01
N LEU A 97 -8.65 5.91 -8.99
CA LEU A 97 -7.21 5.59 -9.00
C LEU A 97 -6.56 5.97 -10.33
N ASP A 98 -7.21 5.70 -11.47
CA ASP A 98 -6.72 6.05 -12.80
C ASP A 98 -6.55 7.58 -12.95
N ARG A 99 -7.47 8.38 -12.40
CA ARG A 99 -7.34 9.86 -12.39
C ARG A 99 -6.15 10.36 -11.58
N LEU A 100 -5.85 9.71 -10.46
CA LEU A 100 -4.71 10.10 -9.62
C LEU A 100 -3.38 9.61 -10.20
N ALA A 101 -3.38 8.46 -10.86
CA ALA A 101 -2.20 7.92 -11.53
C ALA A 101 -1.68 8.87 -12.62
N ILE A 102 -2.57 9.61 -13.30
CA ILE A 102 -2.19 10.63 -14.29
C ILE A 102 -1.36 11.75 -13.64
N LEU A 103 -1.63 12.12 -12.38
CA LEU A 103 -0.91 13.18 -11.66
C LEU A 103 0.52 12.76 -11.24
N SER A 104 0.78 11.47 -11.17
CA SER A 104 2.09 10.90 -10.82
C SER A 104 2.73 10.16 -12.00
N ALA A 105 2.19 10.32 -13.21
CA ALA A 105 2.71 9.68 -14.39
C ALA A 105 4.17 10.10 -14.61
N PRO A 106 5.08 9.15 -14.89
CA PRO A 106 6.47 9.47 -15.15
C PRO A 106 6.60 10.29 -16.42
N ILE A 107 7.48 11.30 -16.37
CA ILE A 107 7.82 12.14 -17.50
C ILE A 107 9.21 11.78 -18.03
N ALA A 108 9.46 12.02 -19.29
CA ALA A 108 10.76 11.93 -19.94
C ALA A 108 11.14 13.30 -20.48
N HIS A 109 12.41 13.67 -20.33
CA HIS A 109 12.95 14.91 -20.86
C HIS A 109 13.48 14.64 -22.27
N ALA A 110 12.73 14.99 -23.29
CA ALA A 110 13.12 14.76 -24.68
C ALA A 110 13.59 16.04 -25.35
N LEU A 111 14.74 15.96 -26.03
CA LEU A 111 15.22 17.00 -26.94
C LEU A 111 14.59 16.77 -28.31
N ARG A 112 13.67 17.65 -28.69
CA ARG A 112 13.00 17.61 -30.00
C ARG A 112 13.20 18.92 -30.73
N ARG A 113 13.22 18.85 -32.07
CA ARG A 113 13.40 20.01 -32.93
C ARG A 113 12.04 20.61 -33.27
N ALA A 114 11.84 21.87 -32.97
CA ALA A 114 10.63 22.59 -33.41
C ALA A 114 10.57 22.74 -34.93
N ALA A 115 9.38 22.99 -35.48
CA ALA A 115 9.20 23.26 -36.92
C ALA A 115 10.04 24.48 -37.41
N SER A 116 10.45 25.37 -36.51
CA SER A 116 11.38 26.50 -36.75
C SER A 116 12.86 26.11 -36.87
N GLY A 117 13.22 24.83 -36.64
CA GLY A 117 14.58 24.34 -36.61
C GLY A 117 15.31 24.49 -35.25
N ALA A 118 14.69 25.16 -34.26
CA ALA A 118 15.25 25.28 -32.94
C ALA A 118 15.08 24.00 -32.14
N THR A 119 16.14 23.52 -31.50
CA THR A 119 16.08 22.37 -30.58
C THR A 119 15.70 22.84 -29.17
N SER A 120 14.70 22.22 -28.57
CA SER A 120 14.29 22.54 -27.21
C SER A 120 14.04 21.25 -26.42
N ALA A 121 14.44 21.27 -25.14
CA ALA A 121 14.03 20.23 -24.19
C ALA A 121 12.54 20.40 -23.89
N SER A 122 11.79 19.30 -23.94
CA SER A 122 10.38 19.26 -23.60
C SER A 122 10.07 18.07 -22.72
N ASP A 123 9.25 18.30 -21.71
CA ASP A 123 8.73 17.25 -20.84
C ASP A 123 7.60 16.52 -21.57
N ILE A 124 7.78 15.24 -21.83
CA ILE A 124 6.78 14.38 -22.49
C ILE A 124 6.40 13.21 -21.58
N ALA A 125 5.20 12.68 -21.73
CA ALA A 125 4.84 11.46 -21.04
C ALA A 125 5.75 10.30 -21.52
N VAL A 126 6.18 9.43 -20.61
CA VAL A 126 7.03 8.26 -20.95
C VAL A 126 6.39 7.42 -22.07
N GLY A 127 5.04 7.38 -22.12
CA GLY A 127 4.31 6.68 -23.18
C GLY A 127 4.42 7.31 -24.57
N ASP A 128 4.86 8.56 -24.68
CA ASP A 128 4.99 9.33 -25.93
C ASP A 128 6.44 9.37 -26.47
N VAL A 129 7.37 8.67 -25.77
CA VAL A 129 8.74 8.47 -26.25
C VAL A 129 8.72 7.55 -27.46
N VAL A 130 9.41 7.95 -28.51
CA VAL A 130 9.56 7.15 -29.75
C VAL A 130 11.00 6.67 -29.93
N ILE A 131 11.21 5.66 -30.76
CA ILE A 131 12.56 5.25 -31.16
C ILE A 131 13.31 6.44 -31.74
N ASP A 132 14.62 6.51 -31.48
CA ASP A 132 15.54 7.58 -31.84
C ASP A 132 15.30 8.95 -31.16
N ASP A 133 14.36 9.06 -30.22
CA ASP A 133 14.27 10.27 -29.38
C ASP A 133 15.60 10.50 -28.66
N ALA A 134 16.05 11.73 -28.61
CA ALA A 134 17.17 12.16 -27.77
C ALA A 134 16.63 12.53 -26.38
N LEU A 135 17.03 11.77 -25.37
CA LEU A 135 16.57 11.89 -24.00
C LEU A 135 17.67 12.50 -23.11
N GLU A 136 17.33 13.53 -22.38
CA GLU A 136 18.16 14.07 -21.32
C GLU A 136 17.90 13.28 -20.05
N LEU A 137 18.96 12.67 -19.51
CA LEU A 137 18.93 11.88 -18.28
C LEU A 137 19.52 12.72 -17.15
N ARG A 138 18.78 12.92 -16.07
CA ARG A 138 19.16 13.74 -14.92
C ARG A 138 19.15 12.92 -13.62
N PRO A 139 19.91 13.32 -12.59
CA PRO A 139 19.88 12.64 -11.30
C PRO A 139 18.44 12.51 -10.75
N GLY A 140 18.07 11.30 -10.36
CA GLY A 140 16.72 10.99 -9.87
C GLY A 140 15.73 10.52 -10.94
N ASP A 141 16.08 10.58 -12.23
CA ASP A 141 15.24 10.10 -13.30
C ASP A 141 15.26 8.56 -13.38
N GLN A 142 14.11 7.99 -13.68
CA GLN A 142 14.03 6.61 -14.15
C GLN A 142 14.25 6.61 -15.67
N ILE A 143 15.13 5.75 -16.16
CA ILE A 143 15.37 5.57 -17.60
C ILE A 143 14.13 4.95 -18.23
N PRO A 144 13.42 5.70 -19.11
CA PRO A 144 12.08 5.32 -19.56
C PRO A 144 12.08 4.21 -20.63
N VAL A 145 13.15 4.12 -21.40
CA VAL A 145 13.32 3.21 -22.54
C VAL A 145 14.77 2.77 -22.63
N ASP A 146 15.07 1.66 -23.31
CA ASP A 146 16.46 1.31 -23.55
C ASP A 146 17.08 2.35 -24.49
N ALA A 147 18.27 2.83 -24.15
CA ALA A 147 18.94 3.88 -24.88
C ALA A 147 20.47 3.66 -24.94
N VAL A 148 21.15 4.42 -25.80
CA VAL A 148 22.60 4.47 -25.88
C VAL A 148 23.05 5.89 -25.58
N VAL A 149 24.05 6.02 -24.71
CA VAL A 149 24.62 7.30 -24.28
C VAL A 149 25.30 7.98 -25.46
N LEU A 150 24.88 9.22 -25.80
CA LEU A 150 25.48 10.07 -26.82
C LEU A 150 26.51 11.04 -26.22
N GLN A 151 26.20 11.56 -25.02
CA GLN A 151 27.06 12.40 -24.23
C GLN A 151 26.92 12.03 -22.77
N SER A 152 28.03 11.91 -22.06
CA SER A 152 28.05 11.60 -20.65
C SER A 152 28.79 12.70 -19.88
N PHE A 153 28.19 13.06 -18.75
CA PHE A 153 28.76 13.99 -17.77
C PHE A 153 28.76 13.27 -16.42
N ASP A 154 29.73 12.40 -16.23
CA ASP A 154 29.89 11.55 -15.04
C ASP A 154 28.60 10.79 -14.69
N LEU A 155 27.98 10.18 -15.70
CA LEU A 155 26.73 9.45 -15.53
C LEU A 155 26.97 8.17 -14.71
N GLU A 156 26.31 8.05 -13.56
CA GLU A 156 26.22 6.83 -12.78
C GLU A 156 24.76 6.32 -12.76
N VAL A 157 24.57 5.05 -13.05
CA VAL A 157 23.25 4.42 -13.19
C VAL A 157 23.12 3.24 -12.23
N ASP A 158 22.09 3.25 -11.40
CA ASP A 158 21.70 2.10 -10.57
C ASP A 158 20.91 1.11 -11.44
N GLU A 159 21.51 -0.04 -11.69
CA GLU A 159 20.93 -1.17 -12.43
C GLU A 159 20.48 -2.30 -11.49
N SER A 160 20.45 -2.08 -10.17
CA SER A 160 20.16 -3.11 -9.16
C SER A 160 18.80 -3.75 -9.30
N LEU A 161 17.80 -3.01 -9.79
CA LEU A 161 16.47 -3.57 -10.08
C LEU A 161 16.49 -4.58 -11.24
N LEU A 162 17.51 -4.56 -12.06
CA LEU A 162 17.68 -5.39 -13.26
C LEU A 162 18.70 -6.50 -13.04
N SER A 163 19.87 -6.16 -12.48
CA SER A 163 21.00 -7.07 -12.26
C SER A 163 20.95 -7.75 -10.89
N GLY A 164 20.34 -7.10 -9.88
CA GLY A 164 20.44 -7.50 -8.48
C GLY A 164 21.72 -7.02 -7.78
N GLU A 165 22.66 -6.42 -8.51
CA GLU A 165 23.90 -5.85 -7.96
C GLU A 165 23.64 -4.45 -7.42
N PRO A 166 24.02 -4.12 -6.19
CA PRO A 166 23.68 -2.86 -5.54
C PRO A 166 24.51 -1.65 -5.99
N ASP A 167 25.63 -1.87 -6.67
CA ASP A 167 26.58 -0.83 -7.01
C ASP A 167 26.14 -0.06 -8.27
N ALA A 168 26.25 1.27 -8.22
CA ALA A 168 25.98 2.11 -9.36
C ALA A 168 27.10 1.93 -10.41
N VAL A 169 26.71 1.87 -11.68
CA VAL A 169 27.60 1.63 -12.81
C VAL A 169 27.85 2.94 -13.54
N ALA A 170 29.13 3.35 -13.66
CA ALA A 170 29.50 4.48 -14.49
C ALA A 170 29.28 4.16 -15.96
N LYS A 171 28.67 5.09 -16.72
CA LYS A 171 28.35 4.95 -18.14
C LYS A 171 29.06 6.00 -18.99
N ALA A 172 29.84 5.52 -19.94
CA ALA A 172 30.55 6.33 -20.93
C ALA A 172 29.72 6.51 -22.20
N VAL A 173 30.20 7.38 -23.10
CA VAL A 173 29.63 7.56 -24.44
C VAL A 173 29.68 6.25 -25.20
N GLY A 174 28.56 5.84 -25.77
CA GLY A 174 28.38 4.56 -26.50
C GLY A 174 27.86 3.42 -25.61
N ASP A 175 27.85 3.57 -24.32
CA ASP A 175 27.35 2.53 -23.40
C ASP A 175 25.80 2.43 -23.46
N PRO A 176 25.27 1.22 -23.33
CA PRO A 176 23.83 1.03 -23.21
C PRO A 176 23.34 1.38 -21.80
N VAL A 177 22.20 2.03 -21.73
CA VAL A 177 21.40 2.25 -20.52
C VAL A 177 20.05 1.57 -20.69
N MET A 178 19.66 0.82 -19.68
CA MET A 178 18.47 -0.05 -19.74
C MET A 178 17.26 0.63 -19.11
N SER A 179 16.10 0.46 -19.74
CA SER A 179 14.82 0.90 -19.17
C SER A 179 14.59 0.27 -17.80
N GLY A 180 14.10 1.07 -16.87
CA GLY A 180 13.83 0.66 -15.49
C GLY A 180 14.98 0.90 -14.52
N SER A 181 16.21 1.20 -15.01
CA SER A 181 17.33 1.67 -14.19
C SER A 181 17.13 3.12 -13.76
N PHE A 182 17.95 3.61 -12.84
CA PHE A 182 17.86 4.97 -12.28
C PHE A 182 19.18 5.72 -12.39
N VAL A 183 19.08 7.00 -12.70
CA VAL A 183 20.25 7.89 -12.67
C VAL A 183 20.53 8.30 -11.24
N VAL A 184 21.70 7.92 -10.71
CA VAL A 184 22.14 8.21 -9.35
C VAL A 184 22.90 9.52 -9.28
N ALA A 185 23.84 9.70 -10.21
CA ALA A 185 24.68 10.89 -10.29
C ALA A 185 25.00 11.25 -11.74
N GLY A 186 25.50 12.47 -11.96
CA GLY A 186 25.84 12.96 -13.29
C GLY A 186 24.62 13.19 -14.17
N SER A 187 24.86 13.44 -15.46
CA SER A 187 23.80 13.60 -16.46
C SER A 187 24.26 13.08 -17.82
N ALA A 188 23.32 12.78 -18.70
CA ALA A 188 23.65 12.34 -20.05
C ALA A 188 22.60 12.76 -21.07
N LEU A 189 23.02 12.80 -22.34
CA LEU A 189 22.13 12.74 -23.47
C LEU A 189 22.20 11.32 -24.05
N ALA A 190 21.04 10.64 -24.15
CA ALA A 190 20.95 9.27 -24.64
C ALA A 190 19.93 9.15 -25.79
N ARG A 191 20.19 8.28 -26.76
CA ARG A 191 19.25 8.00 -27.88
C ARG A 191 18.45 6.74 -27.60
N ALA A 192 17.13 6.83 -27.66
CA ALA A 192 16.22 5.70 -27.51
C ALA A 192 16.45 4.62 -28.57
N THR A 193 16.70 3.38 -28.17
CA THR A 193 17.00 2.25 -29.06
C THR A 193 15.92 1.17 -29.06
N ALA A 194 15.18 1.02 -27.94
CA ALA A 194 14.05 0.10 -27.88
C ALA A 194 12.94 0.67 -27.01
N VAL A 195 11.70 0.59 -27.52
CA VAL A 195 10.49 1.15 -26.89
C VAL A 195 9.42 0.07 -26.71
N GLY A 196 8.46 0.32 -25.83
CA GLY A 196 7.31 -0.55 -25.59
C GLY A 196 7.72 -1.99 -25.26
N ALA A 197 7.06 -2.97 -25.83
CA ALA A 197 7.33 -4.39 -25.59
C ALA A 197 8.77 -4.84 -25.96
N GLY A 198 9.51 -4.03 -26.71
CA GLY A 198 10.91 -4.27 -27.07
C GLY A 198 11.90 -3.83 -25.97
N SER A 199 11.48 -2.97 -25.03
CA SER A 199 12.35 -2.47 -23.97
C SER A 199 12.65 -3.57 -22.91
N TYR A 200 13.80 -3.45 -22.26
CA TYR A 200 14.25 -4.42 -21.26
C TYR A 200 13.29 -4.54 -20.08
N ALA A 201 12.86 -3.40 -19.52
CA ALA A 201 11.92 -3.38 -18.40
C ALA A 201 10.61 -4.09 -18.74
N MET A 202 10.10 -3.92 -19.96
CA MET A 202 8.87 -4.55 -20.40
C MET A 202 9.02 -6.07 -20.62
N ARG A 203 10.16 -6.50 -21.13
CA ARG A 203 10.48 -7.93 -21.25
C ARG A 203 10.59 -8.58 -19.87
N LEU A 204 11.30 -7.93 -18.95
CA LEU A 204 11.45 -8.41 -17.57
C LEU A 204 10.09 -8.46 -16.85
N GLN A 205 9.25 -7.44 -17.04
CA GLN A 205 7.89 -7.39 -16.48
C GLN A 205 7.00 -8.51 -17.05
N ALA A 206 7.10 -8.83 -18.33
CA ALA A 206 6.38 -9.94 -18.93
C ALA A 206 6.79 -11.29 -18.33
N GLU A 207 8.06 -11.46 -18.01
CA GLU A 207 8.59 -12.63 -17.29
C GLU A 207 8.24 -12.62 -15.81
N ALA A 208 8.34 -11.46 -15.15
CA ALA A 208 8.07 -11.25 -13.73
C ALA A 208 6.56 -11.27 -13.37
N THR A 209 5.66 -11.15 -14.34
CA THR A 209 4.20 -11.32 -14.11
C THR A 209 3.87 -12.71 -13.53
N ARG A 210 4.84 -13.61 -13.48
CA ARG A 210 4.79 -14.90 -12.79
C ARG A 210 5.23 -14.84 -11.32
N PHE A 211 5.83 -13.76 -10.80
CA PHE A 211 6.40 -13.68 -9.46
C PHE A 211 5.94 -12.44 -8.66
N SER A 212 5.22 -12.77 -7.59
CA SER A 212 4.97 -12.07 -6.32
C SER A 212 4.41 -10.65 -6.33
N LEU A 213 3.10 -10.60 -6.34
CA LEU A 213 2.36 -9.62 -5.54
C LEU A 213 2.50 -9.98 -4.06
N LEU A 214 2.79 -9.00 -3.18
CA LEU A 214 2.67 -9.19 -1.73
C LEU A 214 1.29 -9.78 -1.43
N ARG A 215 1.30 -10.96 -0.82
CA ARG A 215 0.05 -11.63 -0.45
C ARG A 215 -0.52 -10.89 0.75
N SER A 216 -1.54 -10.08 0.52
CA SER A 216 -2.37 -9.56 1.61
C SER A 216 -2.73 -10.71 2.56
N GLN A 217 -2.38 -10.58 3.85
CA GLN A 217 -2.73 -11.61 4.84
C GLN A 217 -4.24 -11.68 5.05
N LEU A 218 -4.95 -10.57 4.89
CA LEU A 218 -6.41 -10.56 4.90
C LEU A 218 -6.98 -11.33 3.72
N GLN A 219 -6.44 -11.13 2.51
CA GLN A 219 -6.86 -11.90 1.34
C GLN A 219 -6.51 -13.38 1.49
N SER A 220 -5.29 -13.70 1.96
CA SER A 220 -4.88 -15.09 2.17
C SER A 220 -5.68 -15.75 3.30
N GLY A 221 -5.94 -15.04 4.39
CA GLY A 221 -6.80 -15.49 5.49
C GLY A 221 -8.24 -15.70 5.06
N THR A 222 -8.80 -14.75 4.31
CA THR A 222 -10.14 -14.88 3.71
C THR A 222 -10.20 -16.08 2.76
N ASN A 223 -9.21 -16.25 1.88
CA ASN A 223 -9.13 -17.39 0.97
C ASN A 223 -8.97 -18.73 1.72
N SER A 224 -8.26 -18.74 2.85
CA SER A 224 -8.13 -19.92 3.70
C SER A 224 -9.47 -20.31 4.33
N ILE A 225 -10.20 -19.33 4.88
CA ILE A 225 -11.55 -19.53 5.40
C ILE A 225 -12.49 -20.04 4.29
N LEU A 226 -12.48 -19.42 3.12
CA LEU A 226 -13.31 -19.83 1.99
C LEU A 226 -12.99 -21.25 1.49
N ARG A 227 -11.70 -21.62 1.50
CA ARG A 227 -11.27 -22.99 1.19
C ARG A 227 -11.82 -24.00 2.21
N MET A 228 -11.66 -23.71 3.50
CA MET A 228 -12.19 -24.54 4.58
C MET A 228 -13.69 -24.70 4.47
N VAL A 229 -14.42 -23.60 4.25
CA VAL A 229 -15.88 -23.61 4.04
C VAL A 229 -16.25 -24.50 2.85
N THR A 230 -15.54 -24.40 1.74
CA THR A 230 -15.81 -25.22 0.55
C THR A 230 -15.61 -26.72 0.85
N TRP A 231 -14.54 -27.06 1.56
CA TRP A 231 -14.28 -28.46 1.96
C TRP A 231 -15.35 -29.05 2.86
N VAL A 232 -15.93 -28.25 3.76
CA VAL A 232 -17.04 -28.67 4.63
C VAL A 232 -18.37 -28.70 3.87
N MET A 233 -18.62 -27.67 3.06
CA MET A 233 -19.90 -27.48 2.35
C MET A 233 -20.20 -28.61 1.35
N VAL A 234 -19.21 -29.12 0.62
CA VAL A 234 -19.43 -30.14 -0.41
C VAL A 234 -19.92 -31.45 0.19
N PRO A 235 -19.25 -32.09 1.16
CA PRO A 235 -19.74 -33.36 1.74
C PRO A 235 -21.01 -33.16 2.56
N VAL A 236 -21.12 -32.08 3.35
CA VAL A 236 -22.33 -31.83 4.16
C VAL A 236 -23.54 -31.52 3.26
N GLY A 237 -23.34 -30.76 2.18
CA GLY A 237 -24.39 -30.47 1.20
C GLY A 237 -24.87 -31.73 0.47
N ALA A 238 -23.95 -32.58 0.04
CA ALA A 238 -24.29 -33.85 -0.59
C ALA A 238 -25.05 -34.76 0.38
N ALA A 239 -24.59 -34.87 1.63
CA ALA A 239 -25.29 -35.66 2.67
C ALA A 239 -26.69 -35.09 2.99
N LEU A 240 -26.82 -33.75 3.05
CA LEU A 240 -28.09 -33.08 3.24
C LEU A 240 -29.07 -33.39 2.10
N ILE A 241 -28.64 -33.23 0.84
CA ILE A 241 -29.47 -33.55 -0.31
C ILE A 241 -29.94 -35.00 -0.27
N ALA A 242 -29.02 -35.93 -0.04
CA ALA A 242 -29.34 -37.36 0.09
C ALA A 242 -30.34 -37.63 1.24
N SER A 243 -30.10 -37.04 2.41
CA SER A 243 -31.00 -37.21 3.57
C SER A 243 -32.40 -36.66 3.31
N GLN A 244 -32.51 -35.46 2.70
CA GLN A 244 -33.81 -34.84 2.39
C GLN A 244 -34.59 -35.63 1.35
N LEU A 245 -33.93 -36.20 0.35
CA LEU A 245 -34.61 -36.99 -0.70
C LEU A 245 -34.97 -38.41 -0.27
N LEU A 246 -34.18 -39.03 0.61
CA LEU A 246 -34.29 -40.45 0.94
C LEU A 246 -34.89 -40.72 2.31
N ARG A 247 -34.75 -39.86 3.29
CA ARG A 247 -35.06 -40.11 4.72
C ARG A 247 -36.13 -39.20 5.33
N SER A 248 -36.37 -38.03 4.76
CA SER A 248 -37.19 -36.99 5.43
C SER A 248 -38.70 -37.17 5.29
N HIS A 249 -39.15 -38.19 4.56
CA HIS A 249 -40.61 -38.48 4.32
C HIS A 249 -41.45 -37.29 3.88
N GLN A 250 -40.83 -36.32 3.18
CA GLN A 250 -41.49 -35.13 2.63
C GLN A 250 -41.85 -35.29 1.15
N SER A 251 -42.63 -34.32 0.63
CA SER A 251 -42.82 -34.23 -0.83
C SER A 251 -41.48 -33.94 -1.51
N PHE A 252 -41.30 -34.48 -2.73
CA PHE A 252 -40.06 -34.21 -3.53
C PHE A 252 -39.78 -32.71 -3.65
N ARG A 253 -40.82 -31.89 -3.83
CA ARG A 253 -40.68 -30.44 -3.90
C ARG A 253 -40.13 -29.82 -2.62
N ASP A 254 -40.63 -30.22 -1.45
CA ASP A 254 -40.16 -29.70 -0.16
C ASP A 254 -38.75 -30.19 0.18
N ALA A 255 -38.42 -31.43 -0.19
CA ALA A 255 -37.08 -31.97 -0.05
C ALA A 255 -36.03 -31.18 -0.87
N VAL A 256 -36.35 -30.87 -2.12
CA VAL A 256 -35.48 -30.04 -2.97
C VAL A 256 -35.34 -28.60 -2.41
N ARG A 257 -36.44 -27.98 -2.00
CA ARG A 257 -36.45 -26.66 -1.39
C ARG A 257 -35.62 -26.61 -0.09
N GLY A 258 -35.76 -27.60 0.78
CA GLY A 258 -34.98 -27.73 2.00
C GLY A 258 -33.47 -27.90 1.70
N SER A 259 -33.14 -28.73 0.69
CA SER A 259 -31.75 -28.93 0.23
C SER A 259 -31.16 -27.65 -0.29
N VAL A 260 -31.86 -26.91 -1.15
CA VAL A 260 -31.40 -25.63 -1.69
C VAL A 260 -31.23 -24.60 -0.56
N ALA A 261 -32.14 -24.55 0.40
CA ALA A 261 -32.03 -23.66 1.55
C ALA A 261 -30.78 -23.99 2.37
N GLY A 262 -30.54 -25.26 2.70
CA GLY A 262 -29.40 -25.66 3.51
C GLY A 262 -28.06 -25.42 2.83
N VAL A 263 -27.89 -25.82 1.57
CA VAL A 263 -26.66 -25.58 0.82
C VAL A 263 -26.42 -24.09 0.58
N GLY A 264 -27.48 -23.35 0.18
CA GLY A 264 -27.39 -21.91 -0.06
C GLY A 264 -27.05 -21.11 1.21
N ALA A 265 -27.52 -21.56 2.39
CA ALA A 265 -27.17 -20.93 3.67
C ALA A 265 -25.67 -21.05 4.02
N MET A 266 -25.02 -22.15 3.61
CA MET A 266 -23.59 -22.37 3.88
C MET A 266 -22.67 -21.48 3.05
N VAL A 267 -23.15 -20.89 1.95
CA VAL A 267 -22.35 -20.04 1.06
C VAL A 267 -22.14 -18.65 1.67
N PRO A 268 -20.89 -18.20 1.93
CA PRO A 268 -20.59 -16.86 2.44
C PRO A 268 -20.53 -15.83 1.29
N GLU A 269 -21.63 -15.66 0.55
CA GLU A 269 -21.72 -14.92 -0.72
C GLU A 269 -21.25 -13.46 -0.68
N GLY A 270 -21.41 -12.78 0.46
CA GLY A 270 -21.07 -11.35 0.59
C GLY A 270 -19.67 -11.07 1.12
N LEU A 271 -18.93 -12.07 1.61
CA LEU A 271 -17.65 -11.84 2.28
C LEU A 271 -16.61 -11.24 1.33
N VAL A 272 -16.42 -11.82 0.16
CA VAL A 272 -15.45 -11.35 -0.84
C VAL A 272 -15.84 -9.96 -1.37
N LEU A 273 -17.13 -9.79 -1.66
CA LEU A 273 -17.69 -8.51 -2.14
C LEU A 273 -17.43 -7.39 -1.13
N LEU A 274 -17.82 -7.57 0.13
CA LEU A 274 -17.71 -6.53 1.15
C LEU A 274 -16.25 -6.25 1.54
N THR A 275 -15.36 -7.25 1.45
CA THR A 275 -13.93 -7.06 1.57
C THR A 275 -13.40 -6.14 0.46
N SER A 276 -13.76 -6.41 -0.79
CA SER A 276 -13.39 -5.57 -1.93
C SER A 276 -13.94 -4.14 -1.79
N ILE A 277 -15.18 -4.00 -1.34
CA ILE A 277 -15.81 -2.68 -1.08
C ILE A 277 -15.04 -1.93 0.01
N ALA A 278 -14.65 -2.59 1.11
CA ALA A 278 -13.92 -1.95 2.19
C ALA A 278 -12.57 -1.39 1.71
N PHE A 279 -11.81 -2.17 0.92
CA PHE A 279 -10.56 -1.69 0.30
C PHE A 279 -10.79 -0.55 -0.69
N ALA A 280 -11.80 -0.67 -1.57
CA ALA A 280 -12.11 0.34 -2.57
C ALA A 280 -12.49 1.68 -1.92
N VAL A 281 -13.34 1.66 -0.88
CA VAL A 281 -13.73 2.85 -0.15
C VAL A 281 -12.57 3.44 0.63
N GLY A 282 -11.69 2.60 1.21
CA GLY A 282 -10.44 3.03 1.85
C GLY A 282 -9.55 3.77 0.86
N ALA A 283 -9.31 3.19 -0.32
CA ALA A 283 -8.52 3.83 -1.38
C ALA A 283 -9.12 5.17 -1.84
N ILE A 284 -10.45 5.25 -2.04
CA ILE A 284 -11.13 6.51 -2.41
C ILE A 284 -10.97 7.57 -1.32
N ARG A 285 -11.02 7.20 -0.03
CA ARG A 285 -10.82 8.15 1.07
C ARG A 285 -9.39 8.66 1.13
N LEU A 286 -8.41 7.77 0.95
CA LEU A 286 -6.99 8.16 0.87
C LEU A 286 -6.72 9.05 -0.35
N ALA A 287 -7.33 8.73 -1.48
CA ALA A 287 -7.27 9.53 -2.69
C ALA A 287 -7.75 10.98 -2.49
N ARG A 288 -8.84 11.17 -1.72
CA ARG A 288 -9.33 12.52 -1.34
C ARG A 288 -8.37 13.29 -0.45
N GLN A 289 -7.48 12.60 0.23
CA GLN A 289 -6.41 13.18 1.06
C GLN A 289 -5.09 13.30 0.29
N ARG A 290 -5.14 13.24 -1.05
CA ARG A 290 -3.97 13.32 -1.92
C ARG A 290 -2.92 12.23 -1.66
N VAL A 291 -3.38 11.06 -1.20
CA VAL A 291 -2.54 9.87 -1.06
C VAL A 291 -2.89 8.90 -2.19
N LEU A 292 -1.94 8.67 -3.08
CA LEU A 292 -2.05 7.69 -4.15
C LEU A 292 -1.68 6.31 -3.60
N VAL A 293 -2.60 5.38 -3.68
CA VAL A 293 -2.39 3.97 -3.33
C VAL A 293 -2.15 3.20 -4.62
N GLN A 294 -0.95 2.67 -4.81
CA GLN A 294 -0.61 1.89 -6.00
C GLN A 294 -1.07 0.44 -5.90
N GLU A 295 -1.07 -0.12 -4.68
CA GLU A 295 -1.55 -1.47 -4.39
C GLU A 295 -2.54 -1.45 -3.22
N LEU A 296 -3.72 -2.07 -3.39
CA LEU A 296 -4.73 -2.13 -2.31
C LEU A 296 -4.22 -2.85 -1.05
N ALA A 297 -3.30 -3.81 -1.21
CA ALA A 297 -2.66 -4.51 -0.10
C ALA A 297 -1.83 -3.57 0.80
N ALA A 298 -1.34 -2.45 0.28
CA ALA A 298 -0.62 -1.45 1.05
C ALA A 298 -1.46 -0.83 2.19
N ILE A 299 -2.79 -0.73 2.00
CA ILE A 299 -3.72 -0.25 3.04
C ILE A 299 -3.71 -1.19 4.26
N GLU A 300 -3.60 -2.50 4.03
CA GLU A 300 -3.45 -3.49 5.10
C GLU A 300 -2.07 -3.39 5.77
N GLY A 301 -1.00 -3.28 4.97
CA GLY A 301 0.37 -3.17 5.46
C GLY A 301 0.51 -2.06 6.50
N LEU A 302 -0.07 -0.89 6.22
CA LEU A 302 -0.02 0.23 7.15
C LEU A 302 -0.75 -0.03 8.47
N ALA A 303 -1.91 -0.72 8.42
CA ALA A 303 -2.66 -1.03 9.63
C ALA A 303 -1.87 -1.90 10.62
N ARG A 304 -0.90 -2.65 10.11
CA ARG A 304 -0.08 -3.61 10.85
C ARG A 304 1.31 -3.09 11.18
N THR A 305 1.72 -1.99 10.57
CA THR A 305 3.04 -1.37 10.80
C THR A 305 3.23 -1.10 12.29
N ASP A 306 4.35 -1.56 12.83
CA ASP A 306 4.80 -1.33 14.19
C ASP A 306 6.17 -0.61 14.25
N VAL A 307 6.91 -0.61 13.14
CA VAL A 307 8.14 0.18 12.97
C VAL A 307 8.04 1.06 11.74
N LEU A 308 8.41 2.33 11.89
CA LEU A 308 8.51 3.30 10.81
C LEU A 308 9.96 3.76 10.66
N CYS A 309 10.59 3.35 9.57
CA CYS A 309 11.88 3.87 9.14
C CYS A 309 11.65 5.15 8.35
N ILE A 310 12.36 6.22 8.69
CA ILE A 310 12.21 7.54 8.05
C ILE A 310 13.57 8.00 7.54
N ASP A 311 13.65 8.36 6.27
CA ASP A 311 14.74 9.22 5.82
C ASP A 311 14.52 10.65 6.34
N LYS A 312 15.56 11.29 6.87
CA LYS A 312 15.48 12.63 7.42
C LYS A 312 15.12 13.66 6.34
N THR A 313 15.89 13.62 5.26
CA THR A 313 15.88 14.65 4.20
C THR A 313 14.61 14.49 3.34
N GLY A 314 13.96 15.62 3.00
CA GLY A 314 12.73 15.61 2.19
C GLY A 314 11.49 15.02 2.91
N THR A 315 11.66 14.28 4.01
CA THR A 315 10.57 13.69 4.80
C THR A 315 10.28 14.48 6.08
N LEU A 316 11.21 14.55 7.03
CA LEU A 316 11.09 15.39 8.24
C LEU A 316 11.38 16.85 7.92
N THR A 317 12.20 17.10 6.90
CA THR A 317 12.52 18.42 6.40
C THR A 317 11.72 18.73 5.12
N ALA A 318 11.51 20.01 4.82
CA ALA A 318 10.69 20.44 3.68
C ALA A 318 11.41 20.31 2.32
N GLY A 319 12.57 19.65 2.29
CA GLY A 319 13.42 19.55 1.10
C GLY A 319 14.16 20.84 0.78
N GLY A 320 15.41 20.70 0.33
CA GLY A 320 16.28 21.86 0.03
C GLY A 320 16.94 22.44 1.27
N ALA A 321 18.28 22.44 1.24
CA ALA A 321 19.07 23.19 2.20
C ALA A 321 18.88 24.69 1.94
N THR A 322 18.94 25.51 2.97
CA THR A 322 19.03 26.95 2.86
C THR A 322 20.45 27.35 3.26
N PHE A 323 21.18 27.98 2.36
CA PHE A 323 22.48 28.56 2.70
C PHE A 323 22.31 29.57 3.83
N GLU A 324 23.14 29.47 4.87
CA GLU A 324 23.03 30.31 6.05
C GLU A 324 24.21 31.26 6.17
N ARG A 325 25.43 30.73 6.17
CA ARG A 325 26.68 31.53 6.30
C ARG A 325 27.94 30.76 5.89
N ILE A 326 29.00 31.52 5.75
CA ILE A 326 30.39 31.03 5.59
C ILE A 326 31.13 31.28 6.90
N ILE A 327 31.94 30.32 7.35
CA ILE A 327 32.86 30.46 8.47
C ILE A 327 34.26 30.29 7.91
N LEU A 328 35.02 31.38 7.90
CA LEU A 328 36.34 31.41 7.26
C LEU A 328 37.40 30.72 8.12
N ALA A 329 38.32 30.00 7.49
CA ALA A 329 39.58 29.62 8.12
C ALA A 329 40.52 30.84 8.23
N SER A 330 41.40 30.83 9.24
CA SER A 330 42.37 31.89 9.46
C SER A 330 43.24 32.14 8.19
N GLY A 331 43.29 33.40 7.75
CA GLY A 331 44.07 33.79 6.58
C GLY A 331 43.32 33.84 5.24
N HIS A 332 42.00 33.58 5.24
CA HIS A 332 41.16 33.67 4.03
C HIS A 332 40.25 34.89 4.11
N GLU A 333 39.98 35.50 2.94
CA GLU A 333 39.05 36.64 2.80
C GLU A 333 37.67 36.17 2.31
N GLU A 334 36.62 36.73 2.87
CA GLU A 334 35.24 36.36 2.54
C GLU A 334 34.89 36.57 1.06
N SER A 335 35.43 37.61 0.45
CA SER A 335 35.27 37.92 -0.98
C SER A 335 35.83 36.83 -1.89
N VAL A 336 37.00 36.27 -1.53
CA VAL A 336 37.67 35.20 -2.29
C VAL A 336 36.88 33.89 -2.15
N VAL A 337 36.54 33.53 -0.92
CA VAL A 337 35.77 32.30 -0.64
C VAL A 337 34.39 32.33 -1.28
N SER A 338 33.69 33.46 -1.15
CA SER A 338 32.38 33.65 -1.77
C SER A 338 32.43 33.57 -3.30
N GLY A 339 33.44 34.24 -3.91
CA GLY A 339 33.68 34.17 -5.35
C GLY A 339 34.00 32.73 -5.83
N THR A 340 34.82 32.01 -5.06
CA THR A 340 35.12 30.57 -5.34
C THR A 340 33.89 29.70 -5.31
N LEU A 341 33.06 29.86 -4.27
CA LEU A 341 31.80 29.09 -4.15
C LEU A 341 30.83 29.41 -5.30
N ALA A 342 30.74 30.67 -5.72
CA ALA A 342 29.96 31.10 -6.87
C ALA A 342 30.46 30.48 -8.19
N ALA A 343 31.83 30.46 -8.37
CA ALA A 343 32.43 29.81 -9.54
C ALA A 343 32.21 28.28 -9.57
N LEU A 344 32.29 27.62 -8.39
CA LEU A 344 31.95 26.17 -8.28
C LEU A 344 30.50 25.90 -8.66
N CYS A 345 29.57 26.77 -8.25
CA CYS A 345 28.16 26.64 -8.64
C CYS A 345 27.96 26.85 -10.14
N ALA A 346 28.63 27.79 -10.75
CA ALA A 346 28.56 28.07 -12.19
C ALA A 346 29.20 26.96 -13.05
N ALA A 347 30.24 26.31 -12.51
CA ALA A 347 30.93 25.20 -13.17
C ALA A 347 30.09 23.92 -13.26
N ASP A 348 29.03 23.78 -12.45
CA ASP A 348 28.18 22.57 -12.41
C ASP A 348 26.97 22.74 -13.32
N PRO A 349 26.84 22.04 -14.46
CA PRO A 349 25.70 22.16 -15.39
C PRO A 349 24.44 21.44 -14.88
N ALA A 350 24.58 20.57 -13.87
CA ALA A 350 23.44 19.84 -13.28
C ALA A 350 23.51 19.94 -11.74
N PRO A 351 23.43 21.17 -11.18
CA PRO A 351 23.65 21.41 -9.76
C PRO A 351 22.60 20.69 -8.91
N ASN A 352 23.08 19.95 -7.91
CA ASN A 352 22.21 19.33 -6.91
C ASN A 352 21.56 20.39 -6.01
N ALA A 353 20.58 19.97 -5.17
CA ALA A 353 19.80 20.88 -4.31
C ALA A 353 20.69 21.76 -3.39
N THR A 354 21.83 21.24 -2.93
CA THR A 354 22.79 21.99 -2.08
C THR A 354 23.50 23.08 -2.86
N MET A 355 23.98 22.76 -4.08
CA MET A 355 24.61 23.73 -4.97
C MET A 355 23.62 24.80 -5.44
N GLN A 356 22.37 24.42 -5.72
CA GLN A 356 21.31 25.38 -6.03
C GLN A 356 20.99 26.33 -4.86
N ALA A 357 21.00 25.81 -3.62
CA ALA A 357 20.81 26.62 -2.43
C ALA A 357 21.97 27.60 -2.21
N LEU A 358 23.18 27.13 -2.45
CA LEU A 358 24.39 27.96 -2.37
C LEU A 358 24.36 29.07 -3.41
N ALA A 359 24.08 28.75 -4.68
CA ALA A 359 23.98 29.72 -5.76
C ALA A 359 22.91 30.80 -5.49
N ARG A 360 21.75 30.41 -4.95
CA ARG A 360 20.69 31.36 -4.56
C ARG A 360 21.13 32.26 -3.40
N GLY A 361 21.92 31.74 -2.46
CA GLY A 361 22.36 32.49 -1.30
C GLY A 361 23.48 33.47 -1.56
N LEU A 362 24.36 33.15 -2.51
CA LEU A 362 25.50 33.99 -2.89
C LEU A 362 25.12 35.10 -3.86
N GLY A 363 24.14 34.90 -4.73
CA GLY A 363 23.52 35.92 -5.60
C GLY A 363 24.29 36.26 -6.88
N ASP A 364 25.61 36.29 -6.86
CA ASP A 364 26.43 36.64 -8.03
C ASP A 364 27.13 35.39 -8.59
N SER A 365 27.02 35.16 -9.90
CA SER A 365 27.78 34.12 -10.60
C SER A 365 29.16 34.66 -10.99
N GLN A 366 30.19 33.86 -10.73
CA GLN A 366 31.57 34.13 -11.22
C GLN A 366 31.85 33.10 -12.31
N ASP A 367 32.13 33.59 -13.51
CA ASP A 367 32.41 32.74 -14.67
C ASP A 367 33.93 32.59 -14.81
N TRP A 368 34.50 31.57 -14.13
CA TRP A 368 35.91 31.25 -14.22
C TRP A 368 36.18 30.18 -15.28
N ASP A 369 37.28 30.24 -15.98
CA ASP A 369 37.70 29.24 -16.97
C ASP A 369 37.92 27.87 -16.29
N VAL A 370 37.01 26.94 -16.52
CA VAL A 370 37.02 25.57 -15.98
C VAL A 370 37.91 24.67 -16.83
N VAL A 371 38.98 24.12 -16.26
CA VAL A 371 39.87 23.16 -16.92
C VAL A 371 39.30 21.74 -16.83
N ASN A 372 38.88 21.36 -15.64
CA ASN A 372 38.28 20.06 -15.35
C ASN A 372 37.34 20.19 -14.16
N ARG A 373 36.35 19.32 -14.07
CA ARG A 373 35.40 19.26 -12.96
C ARG A 373 35.13 17.82 -12.57
N ILE A 374 34.80 17.64 -11.31
CA ILE A 374 34.36 16.36 -10.75
C ILE A 374 32.98 16.59 -10.13
N ALA A 375 31.98 15.94 -10.70
CA ALA A 375 30.60 16.01 -10.19
C ALA A 375 30.51 15.40 -8.80
N PHE A 376 29.51 15.81 -8.02
CA PHE A 376 29.22 15.22 -6.71
C PHE A 376 28.77 13.76 -6.88
N SER A 377 29.33 12.87 -6.06
CA SER A 377 28.86 11.49 -5.90
C SER A 377 28.45 11.23 -4.46
N SER A 378 27.41 10.42 -4.29
CA SER A 378 26.91 10.01 -2.96
C SER A 378 27.92 9.16 -2.18
N ASP A 379 28.81 8.46 -2.88
CA ASP A 379 29.87 7.67 -2.26
C ASP A 379 31.06 8.54 -1.84
N ARG A 380 31.53 9.43 -2.72
CA ARG A 380 32.62 10.35 -2.44
C ARG A 380 32.24 11.46 -1.47
N LYS A 381 30.96 11.89 -1.50
CA LYS A 381 30.40 13.01 -0.69
C LYS A 381 31.11 14.35 -0.91
N TRP A 382 31.79 14.55 -2.04
CA TRP A 382 32.43 15.79 -2.44
C TRP A 382 32.34 15.98 -3.96
N SER A 383 32.51 17.24 -4.37
CA SER A 383 32.67 17.69 -5.76
C SER A 383 33.88 18.63 -5.86
N ALA A 384 34.46 18.77 -7.03
CA ALA A 384 35.61 19.63 -7.25
C ALA A 384 35.60 20.31 -8.62
N ALA A 385 36.28 21.44 -8.74
CA ALA A 385 36.61 22.03 -10.03
C ALA A 385 38.05 22.58 -10.03
N ASN A 386 38.74 22.35 -11.15
CA ASN A 386 40.06 22.85 -11.43
C ASN A 386 39.89 24.08 -12.34
N PHE A 387 40.30 25.26 -11.88
CA PHE A 387 40.21 26.52 -12.63
C PHE A 387 41.58 26.92 -13.14
N LYS A 388 41.65 27.47 -14.35
CA LYS A 388 42.91 27.81 -15.04
C LYS A 388 43.82 28.74 -14.24
N ASP A 389 43.27 29.81 -13.66
CA ASP A 389 44.05 30.86 -12.99
C ASP A 389 43.74 30.97 -11.49
N HIS A 390 42.87 30.11 -10.96
CA HIS A 390 42.39 30.18 -9.58
C HIS A 390 42.61 28.90 -8.76
N GLY A 391 43.37 27.92 -9.34
CA GLY A 391 43.70 26.66 -8.67
C GLY A 391 42.54 25.70 -8.60
N SER A 392 42.68 24.69 -7.78
CA SER A 392 41.70 23.59 -7.61
C SER A 392 40.98 23.70 -6.30
N TRP A 393 39.67 23.48 -6.33
CA TRP A 393 38.80 23.64 -5.17
C TRP A 393 37.90 22.44 -4.98
N VAL A 394 37.76 21.98 -3.74
CA VAL A 394 36.95 20.85 -3.34
C VAL A 394 35.90 21.30 -2.35
N LEU A 395 34.61 20.91 -2.57
CA LEU A 395 33.48 21.18 -1.67
C LEU A 395 32.78 19.88 -1.31
N GLY A 396 32.69 19.54 -0.03
CA GLY A 396 31.97 18.33 0.40
C GLY A 396 31.98 18.10 1.90
N ALA A 397 31.69 16.85 2.30
CA ALA A 397 31.67 16.49 3.72
C ALA A 397 33.07 16.66 4.36
N PRO A 398 33.17 17.34 5.51
CA PRO A 398 34.46 17.59 6.13
C PRO A 398 35.31 16.35 6.36
N ASP A 399 34.67 15.27 6.83
CA ASP A 399 35.36 14.00 7.14
C ASP A 399 35.85 13.23 5.90
N MET A 400 35.37 13.58 4.70
CA MET A 400 35.83 12.99 3.44
C MET A 400 36.92 13.80 2.76
N ILE A 401 37.05 15.07 3.13
CA ILE A 401 38.01 16.01 2.51
C ILE A 401 39.25 16.18 3.35
N ALA A 402 39.14 16.12 4.67
CA ALA A 402 40.27 16.38 5.57
C ALA A 402 40.26 15.40 6.75
N ASP A 403 41.41 14.73 6.99
CA ASP A 403 41.58 13.84 8.15
C ASP A 403 41.50 14.64 9.48
N ARG A 404 41.90 15.89 9.46
CA ARG A 404 41.84 16.75 10.62
C ARG A 404 41.64 18.22 10.22
N LEU A 405 40.65 18.85 10.83
CA LEU A 405 40.39 20.27 10.69
C LEU A 405 41.24 21.07 11.70
N PRO A 406 41.58 22.35 11.40
CA PRO A 406 42.10 23.28 12.42
C PRO A 406 41.10 23.34 13.61
N ASP A 407 41.65 23.44 14.84
CA ASP A 407 40.84 23.36 16.06
C ASP A 407 39.70 24.40 16.11
N GLU A 408 39.90 25.59 15.52
CA GLU A 408 38.89 26.63 15.38
C GLU A 408 37.71 26.16 14.50
N LEU A 409 38.00 25.61 13.34
CA LEU A 409 36.97 25.12 12.43
C LEU A 409 36.29 23.87 12.99
N GLU A 410 37.02 22.98 13.65
CA GLU A 410 36.47 21.79 14.27
C GLU A 410 35.48 22.15 15.39
N GLY A 411 35.82 23.16 16.21
CA GLY A 411 34.88 23.67 17.22
C GLY A 411 33.58 24.22 16.64
N GLU A 412 33.65 25.01 15.57
CA GLU A 412 32.50 25.57 14.88
C GLU A 412 31.71 24.48 14.13
N ARG A 413 32.39 23.51 13.49
CA ARG A 413 31.73 22.35 12.86
C ARG A 413 30.85 21.62 13.86
N ARG A 414 31.42 21.20 15.00
CA ARG A 414 30.70 20.47 16.05
C ARG A 414 29.55 21.29 16.62
N ARG A 415 29.71 22.58 16.82
CA ARG A 415 28.69 23.50 17.31
C ARG A 415 27.50 23.57 16.35
N HIS A 416 27.77 23.71 15.05
CA HIS A 416 26.71 23.81 14.05
C HIS A 416 26.01 22.46 13.80
N GLU A 417 26.77 21.35 13.75
CA GLU A 417 26.20 20.01 13.64
C GLU A 417 25.33 19.67 14.85
N ALA A 418 25.75 19.99 16.07
CA ALA A 418 24.95 19.82 17.28
C ALA A 418 23.67 20.69 17.28
N ALA A 419 23.67 21.80 16.55
CA ALA A 419 22.48 22.62 16.33
C ALA A 419 21.56 22.08 15.21
N GLY A 420 22.00 21.02 14.50
CA GLY A 420 21.26 20.38 13.41
C GLY A 420 21.44 21.06 12.06
N HIS A 421 22.55 21.80 11.89
CA HIS A 421 22.94 22.38 10.61
C HIS A 421 23.80 21.39 9.83
N ARG A 422 23.66 21.41 8.51
CA ARG A 422 24.55 20.72 7.60
C ARG A 422 25.77 21.56 7.34
N VAL A 423 26.97 21.01 7.55
CA VAL A 423 28.23 21.71 7.39
C VAL A 423 29.00 21.04 6.26
N LEU A 424 29.45 21.83 5.27
CA LEU A 424 30.36 21.39 4.23
C LEU A 424 31.70 22.12 4.41
N LEU A 425 32.78 21.48 3.97
CA LEU A 425 34.13 22.07 3.94
C LEU A 425 34.44 22.49 2.51
N LEU A 426 34.88 23.75 2.36
CA LEU A 426 35.59 24.21 1.17
C LEU A 426 37.09 24.12 1.44
N ALA A 427 37.79 23.41 0.59
CA ALA A 427 39.24 23.28 0.68
C ALA A 427 39.91 23.56 -0.67
N ARG A 428 41.15 24.07 -0.61
CA ARG A 428 41.97 24.36 -1.79
C ARG A 428 43.02 23.30 -1.97
N SER A 429 43.30 22.95 -3.23
CA SER A 429 44.46 22.17 -3.65
C SER A 429 45.36 23.00 -4.53
N ASP A 430 46.69 22.89 -4.34
CA ASP A 430 47.68 23.50 -5.23
C ASP A 430 47.93 22.66 -6.49
N GLU A 431 47.51 21.41 -6.47
CA GLU A 431 47.55 20.46 -7.60
C GLU A 431 46.17 20.24 -8.19
N ALA A 432 46.11 19.80 -9.47
CA ALA A 432 44.86 19.46 -10.10
C ALA A 432 44.27 18.22 -9.44
N VAL A 433 43.00 18.31 -9.04
CA VAL A 433 42.27 17.19 -8.40
C VAL A 433 41.69 16.27 -9.48
N HIS A 434 41.83 14.95 -9.32
CA HIS A 434 41.28 13.89 -10.19
C HIS A 434 40.37 12.96 -9.39
N VAL A 435 39.49 12.25 -10.09
CA VAL A 435 38.46 11.39 -9.46
C VAL A 435 39.05 10.28 -8.59
N ASP A 436 40.19 9.73 -9.01
CA ASP A 436 40.85 8.58 -8.35
C ASP A 436 41.92 9.02 -7.31
N ASP A 437 42.05 10.32 -7.12
CA ASP A 437 43.05 10.82 -6.18
C ASP A 437 42.59 10.59 -4.73
N VAL A 438 43.50 10.07 -3.91
CA VAL A 438 43.41 10.27 -2.47
C VAL A 438 43.60 11.76 -2.19
N LEU A 439 42.59 12.40 -1.64
CA LEU A 439 42.62 13.83 -1.32
C LEU A 439 43.69 14.10 -0.25
N ALA A 440 44.93 14.35 -0.68
CA ALA A 440 46.07 14.66 0.17
C ALA A 440 46.41 16.14 0.04
N ASN A 441 46.93 16.73 1.11
CA ASN A 441 47.42 18.12 1.13
C ASN A 441 46.40 19.22 0.82
N LEU A 442 45.09 18.95 1.06
CA LEU A 442 44.08 19.99 0.94
C LEU A 442 44.15 20.99 2.10
N VAL A 443 44.10 22.29 1.76
CA VAL A 443 44.08 23.37 2.72
C VAL A 443 42.67 23.82 2.99
N PRO A 444 42.09 23.61 4.22
CA PRO A 444 40.78 24.10 4.59
C PRO A 444 40.69 25.63 4.43
N ALA A 445 39.67 26.09 3.69
CA ALA A 445 39.47 27.51 3.45
C ALA A 445 38.25 28.06 4.20
N ALA A 446 37.14 27.30 4.27
CA ALA A 446 35.97 27.73 4.99
C ALA A 446 35.01 26.56 5.26
N LEU A 447 34.19 26.69 6.29
CA LEU A 447 32.98 25.90 6.45
C LEU A 447 31.77 26.63 5.83
N VAL A 448 30.97 25.90 5.09
CA VAL A 448 29.72 26.40 4.49
C VAL A 448 28.58 25.78 5.24
N VAL A 449 27.77 26.60 5.92
CA VAL A 449 26.71 26.17 6.82
C VAL A 449 25.36 26.29 6.12
N PHE A 450 24.60 25.20 6.17
CA PHE A 450 23.24 25.14 5.68
C PHE A 450 22.28 24.80 6.81
N SER A 451 21.14 25.46 6.84
CA SER A 451 20.02 25.11 7.69
C SER A 451 19.00 24.28 6.91
N GLU A 452 18.36 23.34 7.58
CA GLU A 452 17.25 22.58 7.03
C GLU A 452 15.94 23.02 7.65
N ARG A 453 14.96 23.30 6.80
CA ARG A 453 13.63 23.70 7.25
C ARG A 453 12.82 22.47 7.63
N LEU A 454 12.52 22.32 8.92
CA LEU A 454 11.60 21.28 9.38
C LEU A 454 10.18 21.52 8.83
N ARG A 455 9.49 20.45 8.51
CA ARG A 455 8.06 20.52 8.19
C ARG A 455 7.27 20.91 9.44
N ALA A 456 6.34 21.83 9.32
CA ALA A 456 5.56 22.33 10.46
C ALA A 456 4.76 21.22 11.17
N GLU A 457 4.33 20.21 10.41
CA GLU A 457 3.56 19.08 10.89
C GLU A 457 4.39 17.89 11.40
N ALA A 458 5.72 17.92 11.26
CA ALA A 458 6.56 16.77 11.60
C ALA A 458 6.42 16.36 13.07
N ALA A 459 6.52 17.32 14.00
CA ALA A 459 6.44 17.02 15.43
C ALA A 459 5.09 16.42 15.84
N SER A 460 3.98 16.98 15.35
CA SER A 460 2.64 16.47 15.66
C SER A 460 2.38 15.09 15.08
N THR A 461 2.89 14.83 13.87
CA THR A 461 2.80 13.52 13.20
C THR A 461 3.60 12.46 13.96
N ILE A 462 4.84 12.75 14.31
CA ILE A 462 5.68 11.85 15.10
C ILE A 462 5.05 11.54 16.46
N ALA A 463 4.62 12.56 17.20
CA ALA A 463 3.94 12.38 18.49
C ALA A 463 2.71 11.47 18.37
N PHE A 464 1.92 11.64 17.32
CA PHE A 464 0.78 10.74 17.05
C PHE A 464 1.24 9.30 16.81
N LEU A 465 2.24 9.09 15.95
CA LEU A 465 2.72 7.75 15.61
C LEU A 465 3.28 7.02 16.83
N MET A 466 4.08 7.70 17.65
CA MET A 466 4.61 7.16 18.90
C MET A 466 3.49 6.83 19.90
N ALA A 467 2.47 7.69 20.04
CA ALA A 467 1.29 7.43 20.85
C ALA A 467 0.49 6.21 20.36
N GLN A 468 0.58 5.88 19.07
CA GLN A 468 0.02 4.67 18.49
C GLN A 468 0.91 3.43 18.69
N GLY A 469 2.04 3.56 19.41
CA GLY A 469 3.00 2.49 19.68
C GLY A 469 3.79 2.05 18.46
N ILE A 470 4.04 2.97 17.53
CA ILE A 470 4.93 2.76 16.39
C ILE A 470 6.33 3.22 16.81
N LEU A 471 7.31 2.33 16.68
CA LEU A 471 8.72 2.64 16.85
C LEU A 471 9.19 3.46 15.64
N VAL A 472 9.83 4.58 15.90
CA VAL A 472 10.39 5.44 14.84
C VAL A 472 11.90 5.26 14.80
N VAL A 473 12.43 4.87 13.65
CA VAL A 473 13.85 4.72 13.35
C VAL A 473 14.22 5.73 12.27
N VAL A 474 15.26 6.55 12.52
CA VAL A 474 15.73 7.55 11.55
C VAL A 474 17.01 7.04 10.90
N LEU A 475 17.01 6.99 9.57
CA LEU A 475 18.11 6.50 8.73
C LEU A 475 18.53 7.62 7.77
N SER A 476 19.67 8.27 8.02
CA SER A 476 20.12 9.40 7.22
C SER A 476 21.57 9.27 6.79
N GLY A 477 21.91 9.83 5.63
CA GLY A 477 23.30 9.96 5.15
C GLY A 477 24.11 11.02 5.87
N ASP A 478 23.47 11.88 6.69
CA ASP A 478 24.13 12.95 7.42
C ASP A 478 24.84 12.46 8.70
N ALA A 479 25.68 13.31 9.28
CA ALA A 479 26.40 13.01 10.52
C ALA A 479 25.42 12.68 11.66
N PRO A 480 25.72 11.68 12.53
CA PRO A 480 24.83 11.23 13.60
C PRO A 480 24.33 12.35 14.51
N GLY A 481 25.21 13.30 14.85
CA GLY A 481 24.87 14.47 15.69
C GLY A 481 23.79 15.36 15.07
N THR A 482 23.88 15.63 13.76
CA THR A 482 22.89 16.40 13.01
C THR A 482 21.55 15.69 12.98
N VAL A 483 21.55 14.38 12.74
CA VAL A 483 20.34 13.56 12.70
C VAL A 483 19.65 13.56 14.07
N ALA A 484 20.41 13.36 15.16
CA ALA A 484 19.91 13.38 16.52
C ALA A 484 19.33 14.75 16.92
N ALA A 485 19.99 15.84 16.55
CA ALA A 485 19.48 17.19 16.80
C ALA A 485 18.11 17.44 16.13
N ILE A 486 17.95 16.99 14.88
CA ILE A 486 16.69 17.10 14.14
C ILE A 486 15.62 16.17 14.74
N ALA A 487 15.97 14.92 15.06
CA ALA A 487 15.09 13.96 15.69
C ALA A 487 14.54 14.50 17.03
N SER A 488 15.41 15.09 17.86
CA SER A 488 15.00 15.75 19.11
C SER A 488 14.05 16.92 18.88
N LYS A 489 14.33 17.79 17.88
CA LYS A 489 13.46 18.93 17.54
C LYS A 489 12.05 18.51 17.13
N VAL A 490 11.88 17.35 16.49
CA VAL A 490 10.56 16.81 16.12
C VAL A 490 9.95 15.89 17.20
N GLY A 491 10.64 15.73 18.34
CA GLY A 491 10.13 14.98 19.49
C GLY A 491 10.28 13.48 19.40
N ILE A 492 11.19 12.97 18.55
CA ILE A 492 11.56 11.54 18.55
C ILE A 492 12.40 11.28 19.80
N ALA A 493 11.96 10.33 20.64
CA ALA A 493 12.75 9.84 21.75
C ALA A 493 13.99 9.15 21.21
N ILE A 494 15.16 9.56 21.68
CA ILE A 494 16.43 8.95 21.29
C ILE A 494 16.71 7.80 22.24
N ASP A 495 16.74 6.59 21.69
CA ASP A 495 17.08 5.37 22.43
C ASP A 495 18.57 5.09 22.20
N GLY A 496 19.37 5.17 23.28
CA GLY A 496 20.82 4.99 23.22
C GLY A 496 21.59 6.16 22.63
N GLU A 497 22.83 5.91 22.24
CA GLU A 497 23.65 6.88 21.52
C GLU A 497 23.37 6.83 20.01
N PRO A 498 23.33 7.99 19.31
CA PRO A 498 23.22 8.02 17.86
C PRO A 498 24.33 7.21 17.21
N CYS A 499 23.93 6.25 16.36
CA CYS A 499 24.87 5.30 15.76
C CYS A 499 25.47 5.87 14.47
N ASP A 500 26.79 5.75 14.33
CA ASP A 500 27.50 5.99 13.07
C ASP A 500 27.48 4.71 12.22
N ALA A 501 26.70 4.70 11.16
CA ALA A 501 26.55 3.51 10.32
C ALA A 501 27.82 3.22 9.49
N SER A 502 28.70 4.19 9.29
CA SER A 502 29.98 3.98 8.60
C SER A 502 30.96 3.10 9.38
N GLU A 503 30.79 3.01 10.72
CA GLU A 503 31.63 2.17 11.59
C GLU A 503 31.09 0.73 11.71
N LEU A 504 29.88 0.47 11.20
CA LEU A 504 29.27 -0.86 11.27
C LEU A 504 29.92 -1.79 10.22
N ALA A 505 30.24 -2.99 10.64
CA ALA A 505 30.61 -4.04 9.72
C ALA A 505 29.45 -4.36 8.76
N ALA A 506 29.73 -4.65 7.51
CA ALA A 506 28.72 -5.00 6.52
C ALA A 506 27.93 -6.25 6.95
N GLY A 507 26.63 -6.22 6.72
CA GLY A 507 25.73 -7.36 6.90
C GLY A 507 24.64 -7.18 7.96
N ASP A 508 23.56 -7.90 7.75
CA ASP A 508 22.32 -7.85 8.53
C ASP A 508 22.53 -8.08 10.06
N ALA A 509 23.53 -8.88 10.45
CA ALA A 509 23.79 -9.18 11.85
C ALA A 509 24.35 -8.00 12.65
N SER A 510 25.24 -7.21 12.04
CA SER A 510 25.80 -5.99 12.64
C SER A 510 24.70 -4.94 12.78
N MET A 511 23.95 -4.72 11.72
CA MET A 511 22.82 -3.78 11.71
C MET A 511 21.73 -4.21 12.72
N ALA A 512 21.39 -5.50 12.81
CA ALA A 512 20.45 -6.02 13.80
C ALA A 512 20.89 -5.79 15.23
N SER A 513 22.22 -5.83 15.51
CA SER A 513 22.74 -5.52 16.83
C SER A 513 22.62 -4.03 17.15
N ALA A 514 22.98 -3.17 16.21
CA ALA A 514 22.88 -1.71 16.37
C ALA A 514 21.43 -1.24 16.58
N LEU A 515 20.45 -1.81 15.85
CA LEU A 515 19.03 -1.50 15.98
C LEU A 515 18.42 -1.88 17.34
N ARG A 516 19.08 -2.75 18.14
CA ARG A 516 18.66 -3.04 19.52
C ARG A 516 19.07 -1.98 20.53
N SER A 517 20.08 -1.18 20.19
CA SER A 517 20.68 -0.19 21.09
C SER A 517 20.49 1.26 20.65
N ALA A 518 20.05 1.49 19.42
CA ALA A 518 19.84 2.81 18.88
C ALA A 518 18.68 2.85 17.89
N ASN A 519 18.00 3.98 17.81
CA ASN A 519 16.96 4.26 16.79
C ASN A 519 17.32 5.43 15.87
N ILE A 520 18.48 6.06 16.07
CA ILE A 520 19.00 7.16 15.24
C ILE A 520 20.31 6.72 14.61
N PHE A 521 20.36 6.74 13.26
CA PHE A 521 21.50 6.32 12.47
C PHE A 521 21.94 7.45 11.53
N GLY A 522 23.20 7.82 11.60
CA GLY A 522 23.85 8.77 10.68
C GLY A 522 24.83 8.07 9.75
N ARG A 523 25.25 8.74 8.66
CA ARG A 523 26.15 8.24 7.62
C ARG A 523 25.73 6.90 7.02
N VAL A 524 24.39 6.69 6.96
CA VAL A 524 23.81 5.46 6.43
C VAL A 524 23.93 5.43 4.91
N ARG A 525 24.49 4.37 4.36
CA ARG A 525 24.53 4.12 2.90
C ARG A 525 23.22 3.50 2.43
N PRO A 526 22.92 3.53 1.11
CA PRO A 526 21.70 2.92 0.55
C PRO A 526 21.55 1.42 0.86
N ASP A 527 22.62 0.64 0.77
CA ASP A 527 22.68 -0.78 1.11
C ASP A 527 22.35 -1.04 2.59
N GLN A 528 22.88 -0.21 3.49
CA GLN A 528 22.60 -0.28 4.93
C GLN A 528 21.15 0.08 5.28
N LYS A 529 20.48 0.94 4.51
CA LYS A 529 19.04 1.18 4.67
C LYS A 529 18.23 -0.12 4.42
N VAL A 530 18.64 -0.91 3.42
CA VAL A 530 18.04 -2.22 3.12
C VAL A 530 18.32 -3.23 4.22
N GLU A 531 19.58 -3.28 4.72
CA GLU A 531 19.97 -4.14 5.84
C GLU A 531 19.15 -3.82 7.10
N ALA A 532 18.93 -2.52 7.41
CA ALA A 532 18.10 -2.10 8.53
C ALA A 532 16.65 -2.61 8.41
N VAL A 533 16.04 -2.46 7.25
CA VAL A 533 14.68 -2.95 6.98
C VAL A 533 14.63 -4.49 7.13
N ARG A 534 15.58 -5.22 6.53
CA ARG A 534 15.66 -6.70 6.65
C ARG A 534 15.86 -7.16 8.07
N ALA A 535 16.74 -6.50 8.82
CA ALA A 535 17.03 -6.84 10.21
C ALA A 535 15.78 -6.68 11.11
N LEU A 536 15.01 -5.62 10.92
CA LEU A 536 13.75 -5.39 11.62
C LEU A 536 12.68 -6.44 11.22
N GLN A 537 12.57 -6.75 9.93
CA GLN A 537 11.66 -7.79 9.43
C GLN A 537 12.02 -9.19 10.00
N ALA A 538 13.32 -9.50 10.09
CA ALA A 538 13.81 -10.76 10.68
C ALA A 538 13.49 -10.86 12.19
N GLN A 539 13.35 -9.74 12.89
CA GLN A 539 12.88 -9.67 14.29
C GLN A 539 11.36 -9.82 14.41
N GLY A 540 10.64 -9.94 13.31
CA GLY A 540 9.19 -10.12 13.26
C GLY A 540 8.39 -8.81 13.19
N HIS A 541 9.04 -7.67 12.99
CA HIS A 541 8.39 -6.38 12.82
C HIS A 541 7.76 -6.23 11.42
N VAL A 542 6.71 -5.43 11.34
CA VAL A 542 6.11 -4.97 10.10
C VAL A 542 6.61 -3.55 9.83
N VAL A 543 7.51 -3.44 8.87
CA VAL A 543 8.30 -2.23 8.65
C VAL A 543 7.69 -1.37 7.53
N ALA A 544 7.35 -0.12 7.85
CA ALA A 544 7.13 0.91 6.85
C ALA A 544 8.42 1.73 6.64
N MET A 545 8.69 2.13 5.40
CA MET A 545 9.78 3.05 5.04
C MET A 545 9.20 4.27 4.34
N ILE A 546 9.61 5.47 4.77
CA ILE A 546 9.30 6.73 4.10
C ILE A 546 10.59 7.37 3.63
N GLY A 547 10.63 7.73 2.35
CA GLY A 547 11.76 8.40 1.73
C GLY A 547 11.36 9.14 0.45
N ASP A 548 12.25 10.00 -0.05
CA ASP A 548 12.06 10.81 -1.26
C ASP A 548 13.22 10.68 -2.26
N GLY A 549 14.39 10.24 -1.81
CA GLY A 549 15.60 10.15 -2.59
C GLY A 549 15.76 8.86 -3.41
N VAL A 550 16.67 8.88 -4.37
CA VAL A 550 17.11 7.68 -5.12
C VAL A 550 17.70 6.65 -4.17
N ASN A 551 18.42 7.11 -3.14
CA ASN A 551 19.07 6.30 -2.11
C ASN A 551 18.08 5.46 -1.27
N ASP A 552 16.78 5.75 -1.34
CA ASP A 552 15.73 5.05 -0.59
C ASP A 552 15.03 3.96 -1.41
N VAL A 553 15.24 3.93 -2.73
CA VAL A 553 14.50 3.08 -3.68
C VAL A 553 14.50 1.62 -3.26
N GLN A 554 15.67 1.08 -2.93
CA GLN A 554 15.81 -0.32 -2.54
C GLN A 554 15.17 -0.61 -1.17
N ALA A 555 15.32 0.30 -0.21
CA ALA A 555 14.70 0.18 1.12
C ALA A 555 13.18 0.32 1.05
N LEU A 556 12.64 1.23 0.22
CA LEU A 556 11.21 1.37 -0.08
C LEU A 556 10.63 0.09 -0.67
N LYS A 557 11.36 -0.54 -1.62
CA LYS A 557 10.95 -1.81 -2.25
C LYS A 557 11.00 -2.97 -1.27
N GLN A 558 12.03 -3.03 -0.41
CA GLN A 558 12.24 -4.10 0.57
C GLN A 558 11.21 -4.05 1.70
N SER A 559 10.80 -2.86 2.14
CA SER A 559 9.89 -2.66 3.27
C SER A 559 8.52 -3.30 3.01
N ASP A 560 7.79 -3.65 4.09
CA ASP A 560 6.41 -4.13 4.00
C ASP A 560 5.49 -3.04 3.45
N LEU A 561 5.83 -1.77 3.67
CA LEU A 561 5.14 -0.62 3.12
C LEU A 561 6.12 0.49 2.76
N GLY A 562 6.43 0.65 1.47
CA GLY A 562 7.16 1.83 0.97
C GLY A 562 6.22 3.01 0.72
N ILE A 563 6.55 4.16 1.27
CA ILE A 563 5.82 5.43 1.11
C ILE A 563 6.78 6.47 0.52
N ALA A 564 6.48 7.02 -0.64
CA ALA A 564 7.26 8.09 -1.25
C ALA A 564 6.58 9.45 -1.05
N MET A 565 7.41 10.50 -0.95
CA MET A 565 6.94 11.87 -1.03
C MET A 565 6.61 12.24 -2.48
N GLY A 566 5.67 13.14 -2.71
CA GLY A 566 5.24 13.57 -4.05
C GLY A 566 6.32 14.33 -4.81
N SER A 567 7.10 15.15 -4.11
CA SER A 567 8.29 15.84 -4.63
C SER A 567 9.52 14.95 -4.76
N GLY A 568 9.45 13.72 -4.25
CA GLY A 568 10.55 12.77 -4.32
C GLY A 568 10.92 12.40 -5.76
N SER A 569 12.07 11.74 -5.91
CA SER A 569 12.56 11.26 -7.21
C SER A 569 11.51 10.39 -7.92
N GLN A 570 11.52 10.39 -9.23
CA GLN A 570 10.64 9.53 -10.03
C GLN A 570 10.84 8.05 -9.67
N SER A 571 12.08 7.69 -9.35
CA SER A 571 12.49 6.37 -8.88
C SER A 571 11.77 5.95 -7.61
N SER A 572 11.83 6.77 -6.56
CA SER A 572 11.17 6.50 -5.28
C SER A 572 9.66 6.35 -5.46
N ARG A 573 9.04 7.25 -6.24
CA ARG A 573 7.61 7.20 -6.52
C ARG A 573 7.19 5.98 -7.31
N SER A 574 8.04 5.46 -8.21
CA SER A 574 7.70 4.30 -9.06
C SER A 574 7.70 2.98 -8.29
N VAL A 575 8.54 2.84 -7.26
CA VAL A 575 8.67 1.61 -6.45
C VAL A 575 7.83 1.63 -5.19
N ALA A 576 7.46 2.82 -4.70
CA ALA A 576 6.67 2.97 -3.50
C ALA A 576 5.26 2.43 -3.71
N ARG A 577 4.68 1.82 -2.67
CA ARG A 577 3.29 1.35 -2.70
C ARG A 577 2.28 2.44 -2.43
N MET A 578 2.72 3.53 -1.81
CA MET A 578 1.94 4.74 -1.58
C MET A 578 2.76 5.98 -1.91
N VAL A 579 2.10 7.03 -2.41
CA VAL A 579 2.72 8.32 -2.70
C VAL A 579 1.90 9.44 -2.05
N LEU A 580 2.56 10.31 -1.27
CA LEU A 580 1.96 11.48 -0.63
C LEU A 580 2.05 12.66 -1.60
N LEU A 581 1.04 12.86 -2.45
CA LEU A 581 1.10 13.77 -3.61
C LEU A 581 1.37 15.24 -3.27
N ASP A 582 0.92 15.71 -2.10
CA ASP A 582 1.11 17.10 -1.65
C ASP A 582 2.30 17.24 -0.69
N ASP A 583 3.19 16.24 -0.61
CA ASP A 583 4.31 16.19 0.34
C ASP A 583 3.90 16.32 1.81
N SER A 584 2.63 16.08 2.10
CA SER A 584 2.10 16.25 3.45
C SER A 584 2.40 15.04 4.32
N PHE A 585 3.43 15.16 5.14
CA PHE A 585 3.72 14.18 6.19
C PHE A 585 2.55 14.02 7.18
N ALA A 586 1.71 15.06 7.35
CA ALA A 586 0.47 15.01 8.13
C ALA A 586 -0.58 14.02 7.59
N ALA A 587 -0.43 13.52 6.35
CA ALA A 587 -1.32 12.50 5.82
C ALA A 587 -1.08 11.11 6.45
N VAL A 588 0.12 10.81 6.96
CA VAL A 588 0.50 9.48 7.50
C VAL A 588 -0.41 9.02 8.64
N PRO A 589 -0.77 9.83 9.65
CA PRO A 589 -1.79 9.49 10.65
C PRO A 589 -3.13 9.07 10.07
N HIS A 590 -3.58 9.77 9.05
CA HIS A 590 -4.85 9.47 8.38
C HIS A 590 -4.78 8.15 7.60
N VAL A 591 -3.64 7.89 6.94
CA VAL A 591 -3.40 6.64 6.20
C VAL A 591 -3.41 5.47 7.17
N LEU A 592 -2.72 5.58 8.32
CA LEU A 592 -2.74 4.58 9.41
C LEU A 592 -4.16 4.32 9.93
N ALA A 593 -4.91 5.39 10.23
CA ALA A 593 -6.28 5.28 10.70
C ALA A 593 -7.20 4.62 9.67
N GLU A 594 -7.04 4.93 8.38
CA GLU A 594 -7.83 4.31 7.31
C GLU A 594 -7.48 2.84 7.12
N GLY A 595 -6.19 2.48 7.17
CA GLY A 595 -5.75 1.08 7.13
C GLY A 595 -6.37 0.26 8.25
N ARG A 596 -6.28 0.73 9.51
CA ARG A 596 -6.89 0.09 10.67
C ARG A 596 -8.41 -0.04 10.54
N ARG A 597 -9.06 0.98 10.00
CA ARG A 597 -10.51 0.99 9.74
C ARG A 597 -10.90 -0.11 8.75
N VAL A 598 -10.18 -0.22 7.64
CA VAL A 598 -10.45 -1.24 6.61
C VAL A 598 -10.29 -2.63 7.20
N VAL A 599 -9.20 -2.90 7.92
CA VAL A 599 -8.96 -4.21 8.58
C VAL A 599 -10.09 -4.54 9.55
N ALA A 600 -10.43 -3.62 10.46
CA ALA A 600 -11.49 -3.84 11.44
C ALA A 600 -12.87 -4.06 10.81
N ASN A 601 -13.18 -3.37 9.72
CA ASN A 601 -14.44 -3.54 9.02
C ASN A 601 -14.51 -4.90 8.31
N ILE A 602 -13.41 -5.34 7.69
CA ILE A 602 -13.32 -6.67 7.07
C ILE A 602 -13.49 -7.77 8.14
N GLU A 603 -12.88 -7.60 9.31
CA GLU A 603 -13.01 -8.55 10.43
C GLU A 603 -14.47 -8.65 10.91
N ARG A 604 -15.17 -7.53 11.08
CA ARG A 604 -16.60 -7.51 11.45
C ARG A 604 -17.48 -8.21 10.43
N VAL A 605 -17.25 -7.93 9.15
CA VAL A 605 -17.97 -8.56 8.06
C VAL A 605 -17.70 -10.07 8.04
N ALA A 606 -16.43 -10.48 8.18
CA ALA A 606 -16.06 -11.88 8.24
C ALA A 606 -16.75 -12.61 9.40
N ASN A 607 -16.80 -11.99 10.59
CA ASN A 607 -17.50 -12.56 11.75
C ASN A 607 -18.98 -12.82 11.47
N LEU A 608 -19.68 -11.93 10.75
CA LEU A 608 -21.09 -12.16 10.38
C LEU A 608 -21.26 -13.30 9.37
N PHE A 609 -20.49 -13.27 8.28
CA PHE A 609 -20.66 -14.25 7.20
C PHE A 609 -20.18 -15.65 7.58
N VAL A 610 -19.08 -15.75 8.31
CA VAL A 610 -18.57 -17.06 8.76
C VAL A 610 -19.44 -17.64 9.86
N THR A 611 -20.00 -16.84 10.78
CA THR A 611 -21.02 -17.31 11.75
C THR A 611 -22.21 -17.93 11.02
N LYS A 612 -22.73 -17.28 9.96
CA LYS A 612 -23.79 -17.85 9.10
C LYS A 612 -23.40 -19.22 8.57
N THR A 613 -22.21 -19.33 8.03
CA THR A 613 -21.72 -20.58 7.45
C THR A 613 -21.59 -21.67 8.48
N VAL A 614 -21.08 -21.34 9.68
CA VAL A 614 -20.94 -22.31 10.78
C VAL A 614 -22.30 -22.83 11.27
N TYR A 615 -23.25 -21.93 11.59
CA TYR A 615 -24.55 -22.43 12.05
C TYR A 615 -25.31 -23.18 10.96
N ALA A 616 -25.21 -22.79 9.69
CA ALA A 616 -25.87 -23.48 8.58
C ALA A 616 -25.27 -24.89 8.36
N ALA A 617 -23.95 -25.04 8.45
CA ALA A 617 -23.29 -26.33 8.34
C ALA A 617 -23.66 -27.25 9.52
N LEU A 618 -23.67 -26.74 10.75
CA LEU A 618 -24.05 -27.50 11.93
C LEU A 618 -25.52 -27.92 11.90
N LEU A 619 -26.44 -27.04 11.48
CA LEU A 619 -27.84 -27.39 11.27
C LEU A 619 -27.98 -28.45 10.19
N ALA A 620 -27.26 -28.37 9.08
CA ALA A 620 -27.30 -29.39 8.05
C ALA A 620 -26.80 -30.74 8.55
N VAL A 621 -25.71 -30.77 9.30
CA VAL A 621 -25.20 -32.02 9.93
C VAL A 621 -26.21 -32.60 10.90
N ALA A 622 -26.79 -31.78 11.79
CA ALA A 622 -27.82 -32.24 12.74
C ALA A 622 -29.08 -32.80 12.06
N VAL A 623 -29.55 -32.11 11.02
CA VAL A 623 -30.68 -32.53 10.18
C VAL A 623 -30.40 -33.88 9.50
N VAL A 624 -29.20 -34.09 8.98
CA VAL A 624 -28.77 -35.36 8.38
C VAL A 624 -28.73 -36.49 9.45
N ALA A 625 -28.16 -36.19 10.61
CA ALA A 625 -28.03 -37.16 11.69
C ALA A 625 -29.39 -37.60 12.24
N LEU A 626 -30.32 -36.67 12.42
CA LEU A 626 -31.67 -36.92 12.94
C LEU A 626 -32.67 -37.44 11.88
N GLY A 627 -32.34 -37.33 10.57
CA GLY A 627 -33.21 -37.74 9.48
C GLY A 627 -34.49 -36.89 9.35
N ILE A 628 -34.44 -35.62 9.74
CA ILE A 628 -35.55 -34.69 9.82
C ILE A 628 -35.63 -33.74 8.63
N PRO A 629 -36.78 -33.09 8.39
CA PRO A 629 -36.90 -32.02 7.42
C PRO A 629 -36.00 -30.84 7.74
N TYR A 630 -35.42 -30.21 6.70
CA TYR A 630 -34.64 -28.98 6.93
C TYR A 630 -35.55 -27.83 7.42
N PRO A 631 -35.17 -27.07 8.47
CA PRO A 631 -36.08 -26.15 9.16
C PRO A 631 -36.49 -24.93 8.34
N PHE A 632 -35.89 -24.70 7.16
CA PHE A 632 -36.15 -23.50 6.37
C PHE A 632 -36.45 -23.80 4.92
N PHE A 633 -37.22 -22.90 4.31
CA PHE A 633 -37.29 -22.70 2.86
C PHE A 633 -36.34 -21.57 2.45
N PRO A 634 -35.90 -21.48 1.19
CA PRO A 634 -34.97 -20.43 0.70
C PRO A 634 -35.47 -19.02 1.02
N ARG A 635 -36.78 -18.75 0.91
CA ARG A 635 -37.40 -17.46 1.26
C ARG A 635 -37.19 -17.03 2.72
N HIS A 636 -37.19 -17.97 3.68
CA HIS A 636 -36.94 -17.70 5.10
C HIS A 636 -35.49 -17.21 5.30
N LEU A 637 -34.56 -17.88 4.64
CA LEU A 637 -33.12 -17.50 4.69
C LEU A 637 -32.84 -16.17 4.00
N THR A 638 -33.66 -15.76 3.02
CA THR A 638 -33.60 -14.42 2.44
C THR A 638 -33.90 -13.34 3.49
N ILE A 639 -34.94 -13.53 4.35
CA ILE A 639 -35.21 -12.59 5.47
C ILE A 639 -34.02 -12.56 6.42
N VAL A 640 -33.58 -13.72 6.92
CA VAL A 640 -32.47 -13.83 7.87
C VAL A 640 -31.22 -13.16 7.29
N SER A 641 -30.80 -13.53 6.08
CA SER A 641 -29.61 -12.98 5.44
C SER A 641 -29.71 -11.49 5.18
N THR A 642 -30.86 -10.97 4.78
CA THR A 642 -31.05 -9.54 4.50
C THR A 642 -30.96 -8.71 5.78
N LEU A 643 -31.72 -9.11 6.84
CA LEU A 643 -31.86 -8.31 8.05
C LEU A 643 -30.68 -8.47 9.02
N THR A 644 -29.98 -9.60 9.03
CA THR A 644 -28.94 -9.85 10.03
C THR A 644 -27.52 -9.84 9.47
N ILE A 645 -27.34 -9.96 8.15
CA ILE A 645 -26.01 -10.13 7.54
C ILE A 645 -25.76 -9.15 6.38
N GLY A 646 -26.58 -9.19 5.30
CA GLY A 646 -26.29 -8.48 4.05
C GLY A 646 -26.36 -6.97 4.21
N VAL A 647 -27.54 -6.44 4.60
CA VAL A 647 -27.72 -5.00 4.82
C VAL A 647 -26.81 -4.50 5.96
N PRO A 648 -26.79 -5.12 7.16
CA PRO A 648 -25.89 -4.70 8.21
C PRO A 648 -24.42 -4.80 7.84
N GLY A 649 -24.01 -5.88 7.19
CA GLY A 649 -22.63 -6.08 6.74
C GLY A 649 -22.13 -4.99 5.80
N PHE A 650 -22.99 -4.52 4.89
CA PHE A 650 -22.68 -3.39 4.00
C PHE A 650 -22.41 -2.10 4.80
N PHE A 651 -23.27 -1.75 5.75
CA PHE A 651 -23.06 -0.54 6.58
C PHE A 651 -21.87 -0.68 7.52
N LEU A 652 -21.60 -1.87 8.06
CA LEU A 652 -20.43 -2.13 8.90
C LEU A 652 -19.11 -2.09 8.10
N ALA A 653 -19.11 -2.52 6.83
CA ALA A 653 -17.96 -2.39 5.94
C ALA A 653 -17.56 -0.92 5.71
N LEU A 654 -18.48 0.03 5.88
CA LEU A 654 -18.28 1.46 5.73
C LEU A 654 -18.05 2.21 7.06
N ALA A 655 -18.04 1.51 8.19
CA ALA A 655 -17.97 2.10 9.52
C ALA A 655 -16.67 2.92 9.74
N LYS A 656 -16.76 3.94 10.63
CA LYS A 656 -15.64 4.89 10.89
C LYS A 656 -14.72 4.45 12.04
N SER A 657 -14.97 3.34 12.71
CA SER A 657 -14.15 2.86 13.84
C SER A 657 -12.82 2.25 13.37
N ALA A 658 -11.71 2.63 13.97
CA ALA A 658 -10.35 2.23 13.59
C ALA A 658 -9.57 1.69 14.81
N PRO A 659 -9.94 0.53 15.39
CA PRO A 659 -9.18 -0.10 16.45
C PRO A 659 -7.82 -0.59 15.94
N ARG A 660 -6.86 -0.79 16.85
CA ARG A 660 -5.55 -1.32 16.51
C ARG A 660 -5.69 -2.72 15.87
N ALA A 661 -5.02 -2.94 14.76
CA ALA A 661 -5.02 -4.24 14.09
C ALA A 661 -4.20 -5.26 14.89
N THR A 662 -4.74 -6.45 15.09
CA THR A 662 -4.03 -7.57 15.71
C THR A 662 -3.72 -8.63 14.67
N PRO A 663 -2.56 -9.33 14.76
CA PRO A 663 -2.23 -10.41 13.83
C PRO A 663 -3.18 -11.62 14.01
N GLY A 664 -3.18 -12.54 13.03
CA GLY A 664 -3.94 -13.79 13.15
C GLY A 664 -5.41 -13.69 12.73
N PHE A 665 -5.74 -12.93 11.69
CA PHE A 665 -7.10 -12.69 11.20
C PHE A 665 -7.98 -13.96 11.13
N ALA A 666 -7.51 -15.05 10.50
CA ALA A 666 -8.32 -16.26 10.31
C ALA A 666 -8.60 -16.96 11.65
N ALA A 667 -7.59 -17.07 12.53
CA ALA A 667 -7.73 -17.67 13.86
C ALA A 667 -8.71 -16.86 14.71
N LYS A 668 -8.59 -15.54 14.71
CA LYS A 668 -9.46 -14.62 15.45
C LYS A 668 -10.92 -14.72 15.00
N VAL A 669 -11.16 -14.76 13.66
CA VAL A 669 -12.50 -14.94 13.10
C VAL A 669 -13.08 -16.29 13.52
N LEU A 670 -12.31 -17.37 13.42
CA LEU A 670 -12.80 -18.71 13.80
C LEU A 670 -13.04 -18.85 15.32
N ALA A 671 -12.17 -18.27 16.14
CA ALA A 671 -12.35 -18.25 17.60
C ALA A 671 -13.65 -17.58 18.03
N PHE A 672 -14.11 -16.57 17.28
CA PHE A 672 -15.42 -15.94 17.48
C PHE A 672 -16.55 -16.78 16.88
N THR A 673 -16.44 -17.16 15.61
CA THR A 673 -17.57 -17.65 14.83
C THR A 673 -17.97 -19.09 15.13
N VAL A 674 -17.02 -19.92 15.57
CA VAL A 674 -17.34 -21.34 15.88
C VAL A 674 -18.22 -21.45 17.14
N PRO A 675 -17.89 -20.86 18.30
CA PRO A 675 -18.76 -20.90 19.48
C PRO A 675 -20.12 -20.21 19.21
N VAL A 676 -20.09 -19.04 18.61
CA VAL A 676 -21.30 -18.24 18.31
C VAL A 676 -22.22 -18.98 17.34
N GLY A 677 -21.67 -19.57 16.27
CA GLY A 677 -22.40 -20.38 15.32
C GLY A 677 -22.99 -21.66 15.93
N THR A 678 -22.25 -22.29 16.85
CA THR A 678 -22.72 -23.49 17.57
C THR A 678 -23.90 -23.17 18.46
N ILE A 679 -23.82 -22.08 19.26
CA ILE A 679 -24.94 -21.64 20.11
C ILE A 679 -26.17 -21.32 19.25
N THR A 680 -25.97 -20.60 18.14
CA THR A 680 -27.04 -20.22 17.20
C THR A 680 -27.72 -21.46 16.58
N ALA A 681 -26.92 -22.45 16.14
CA ALA A 681 -27.45 -23.68 15.57
C ALA A 681 -28.23 -24.52 16.61
N ALA A 682 -27.64 -24.64 17.82
CA ALA A 682 -28.29 -25.40 18.90
C ALA A 682 -29.61 -24.78 19.33
N ALA A 683 -29.69 -23.47 19.53
CA ALA A 683 -30.92 -22.76 19.87
C ALA A 683 -31.99 -22.95 18.80
N THR A 684 -31.64 -22.74 17.54
CA THR A 684 -32.55 -22.90 16.40
C THR A 684 -33.08 -24.32 16.27
N LEU A 685 -32.20 -25.32 16.40
CA LEU A 685 -32.58 -26.71 16.33
C LEU A 685 -33.48 -27.12 17.50
N SER A 686 -33.19 -26.66 18.71
CA SER A 686 -33.99 -26.96 19.90
C SER A 686 -35.44 -26.45 19.77
N VAL A 687 -35.62 -25.21 19.33
CA VAL A 687 -36.93 -24.64 19.08
C VAL A 687 -37.66 -25.37 17.96
N TYR A 688 -36.92 -25.72 16.89
CA TYR A 688 -37.52 -26.46 15.77
C TYR A 688 -38.01 -27.87 16.20
N GLU A 689 -37.20 -28.59 16.98
CA GLU A 689 -37.60 -29.93 17.47
C GLU A 689 -38.76 -29.85 18.46
N LEU A 690 -38.75 -28.92 19.40
CA LEU A 690 -39.89 -28.69 20.30
C LEU A 690 -41.18 -28.37 19.54
N ALA A 691 -41.07 -27.57 18.46
CA ALA A 691 -42.23 -27.29 17.58
C ALA A 691 -42.72 -28.52 16.81
N ARG A 692 -41.78 -29.41 16.42
CA ARG A 692 -42.16 -30.68 15.72
C ARG A 692 -42.84 -31.70 16.63
N MET A 693 -42.42 -31.71 17.93
CA MET A 693 -43.06 -32.60 18.94
C MET A 693 -44.49 -32.14 19.29
N SER A 694 -44.85 -30.92 18.99
CA SER A 694 -46.22 -30.40 19.20
C SER A 694 -47.18 -30.93 18.14
N SER A 695 -48.21 -31.65 18.56
CA SER A 695 -49.25 -32.20 17.70
C SER A 695 -50.16 -31.12 17.08
N THR A 696 -50.13 -29.91 17.61
CA THR A 696 -51.01 -28.79 17.20
C THR A 696 -50.40 -27.88 16.14
N MET A 697 -49.12 -28.01 15.85
CA MET A 697 -48.40 -27.09 14.97
C MET A 697 -48.33 -27.56 13.53
N THR A 698 -48.70 -26.71 12.60
CA THR A 698 -48.49 -26.93 11.17
C THR A 698 -47.01 -26.86 10.79
N GLY A 699 -46.62 -27.52 9.71
CA GLY A 699 -45.25 -27.48 9.23
C GLY A 699 -44.73 -26.06 8.91
N ASN A 700 -45.61 -25.12 8.50
CA ASN A 700 -45.28 -23.71 8.30
C ASN A 700 -45.04 -22.98 9.64
N GLN A 701 -45.84 -23.30 10.68
CA GLN A 701 -45.62 -22.77 12.03
C GLN A 701 -44.25 -23.22 12.58
N GLN A 702 -43.95 -24.53 12.48
CA GLN A 702 -42.66 -25.10 12.91
C GLN A 702 -41.47 -24.37 12.24
N ARG A 703 -41.54 -24.13 10.92
CA ARG A 703 -40.49 -23.37 10.20
C ARG A 703 -40.45 -21.90 10.60
N THR A 704 -41.63 -21.30 10.88
CA THR A 704 -41.70 -19.88 11.29
C THR A 704 -41.03 -19.69 12.66
N VAL A 705 -41.23 -20.56 13.64
CA VAL A 705 -40.59 -20.45 14.95
C VAL A 705 -39.06 -20.65 14.87
N ALA A 706 -38.61 -21.60 14.06
CA ALA A 706 -37.17 -21.78 13.80
C ALA A 706 -36.55 -20.54 13.18
N MET A 707 -37.24 -19.89 12.22
CA MET A 707 -36.79 -18.64 11.59
C MET A 707 -36.77 -17.49 12.59
N LEU A 708 -37.80 -17.39 13.46
CA LEU A 708 -37.87 -16.34 14.49
C LEU A 708 -36.70 -16.46 15.47
N GLU A 709 -36.47 -17.66 16.01
CA GLU A 709 -35.34 -17.95 16.90
C GLU A 709 -34.01 -17.55 16.24
N LEU A 710 -33.79 -18.02 15.01
CA LEU A 710 -32.59 -17.68 14.25
C LEU A 710 -32.44 -16.17 14.06
N CYS A 711 -33.51 -15.43 13.72
CA CYS A 711 -33.46 -13.98 13.57
C CYS A 711 -33.15 -13.27 14.89
N ILE A 712 -33.78 -13.67 16.00
CA ILE A 712 -33.53 -13.06 17.33
C ILE A 712 -32.06 -13.25 17.73
N VAL A 713 -31.58 -14.49 17.67
CA VAL A 713 -30.18 -14.81 18.04
C VAL A 713 -29.19 -14.11 17.10
N ALA A 714 -29.43 -14.10 15.78
CA ALA A 714 -28.57 -13.46 14.81
C ALA A 714 -28.56 -11.91 14.95
N LEU A 715 -29.67 -11.27 15.36
CA LEU A 715 -29.68 -9.84 15.70
C LEU A 715 -28.84 -9.55 16.93
N VAL A 716 -28.82 -10.45 17.92
CA VAL A 716 -27.90 -10.32 19.07
C VAL A 716 -26.45 -10.49 18.63
N VAL A 717 -26.13 -11.46 17.77
CA VAL A 717 -24.79 -11.61 17.17
C VAL A 717 -24.39 -10.32 16.42
N LEU A 718 -25.29 -9.76 15.64
CA LEU A 718 -25.07 -8.48 14.95
C LEU A 718 -24.79 -7.36 15.96
N LEU A 719 -25.51 -7.28 17.09
CA LEU A 719 -25.27 -6.31 18.15
C LEU A 719 -23.85 -6.46 18.76
N LEU A 720 -23.41 -7.68 18.98
CA LEU A 720 -22.06 -7.97 19.51
C LEU A 720 -20.96 -7.53 18.52
N VAL A 721 -21.12 -7.85 17.24
CA VAL A 721 -20.17 -7.49 16.17
C VAL A 721 -20.17 -5.98 15.88
N ALA A 722 -21.32 -5.32 16.05
CA ALA A 722 -21.45 -3.87 15.81
C ALA A 722 -20.83 -2.99 16.90
N ARG A 723 -20.34 -3.52 18.01
CA ARG A 723 -19.69 -2.73 19.08
C ARG A 723 -18.39 -2.08 18.58
N PRO A 724 -17.99 -0.90 19.14
CA PRO A 724 -18.76 -0.04 20.05
C PRO A 724 -19.96 0.60 19.37
N LEU A 725 -21.05 0.77 20.12
CA LEU A 725 -22.29 1.31 19.57
C LEU A 725 -22.20 2.84 19.45
N ASN A 726 -22.62 3.35 18.31
CA ASN A 726 -22.85 4.79 18.08
C ASN A 726 -24.28 4.96 17.49
N SER A 727 -24.72 6.22 17.35
CA SER A 727 -26.06 6.54 16.85
C SER A 727 -26.41 5.83 15.54
N ALA A 728 -25.49 5.83 14.57
CA ALA A 728 -25.71 5.17 13.27
C ALA A 728 -25.88 3.64 13.40
N ARG A 729 -25.10 3.00 14.28
CA ARG A 729 -25.22 1.55 14.52
C ARG A 729 -26.46 1.20 15.30
N VAL A 730 -26.87 2.04 16.27
CA VAL A 730 -28.14 1.89 16.98
C VAL A 730 -29.32 2.03 16.00
N THR A 731 -29.30 3.05 15.13
CA THR A 731 -30.32 3.23 14.09
C THR A 731 -30.37 2.01 13.14
N LEU A 732 -29.21 1.50 12.74
CA LEU A 732 -29.14 0.27 11.92
C LEU A 732 -29.80 -0.92 12.63
N MET A 733 -29.46 -1.16 13.90
CA MET A 733 -30.05 -2.24 14.71
C MET A 733 -31.56 -2.08 14.84
N ALA A 734 -32.02 -0.88 15.18
CA ALA A 734 -33.44 -0.56 15.31
C ALA A 734 -34.17 -0.81 13.96
N SER A 735 -33.58 -0.36 12.85
CA SER A 735 -34.17 -0.56 11.51
C SER A 735 -34.29 -2.05 11.15
N MET A 736 -33.29 -2.89 11.50
CA MET A 736 -33.35 -4.34 11.26
C MET A 736 -34.40 -5.00 12.13
N THR A 737 -34.52 -4.61 13.40
CA THR A 737 -35.53 -5.13 14.32
C THR A 737 -36.93 -4.71 13.88
N VAL A 738 -37.12 -3.45 13.47
CA VAL A 738 -38.40 -2.99 12.90
C VAL A 738 -38.72 -3.72 11.61
N GLY A 739 -37.71 -3.96 10.73
CA GLY A 739 -37.88 -4.74 9.52
C GLY A 739 -38.39 -6.15 9.77
N LEU A 740 -37.86 -6.81 10.82
CA LEU A 740 -38.41 -8.11 11.25
C LEU A 740 -39.88 -7.98 11.73
N GLY A 741 -40.18 -6.99 12.56
CA GLY A 741 -41.55 -6.72 13.02
C GLY A 741 -42.52 -6.48 11.85
N VAL A 742 -42.13 -5.66 10.89
CA VAL A 742 -42.90 -5.40 9.66
C VAL A 742 -43.15 -6.68 8.89
N THR A 743 -42.16 -7.55 8.75
CA THR A 743 -42.26 -8.83 8.05
C THR A 743 -43.29 -9.76 8.72
N LEU A 744 -43.41 -9.72 10.05
CA LEU A 744 -44.33 -10.54 10.83
C LEU A 744 -45.75 -9.95 10.90
N VAL A 745 -45.91 -8.63 10.84
CA VAL A 745 -47.22 -7.97 10.99
C VAL A 745 -47.95 -7.87 9.67
N LEU A 746 -47.29 -7.56 8.56
CA LEU A 746 -47.98 -7.33 7.28
C LEU A 746 -48.51 -8.63 6.66
N PRO A 747 -49.82 -8.70 6.34
CA PRO A 747 -50.43 -9.92 5.80
C PRO A 747 -49.83 -10.36 4.46
N TRP A 748 -49.47 -9.41 3.56
CA TRP A 748 -48.85 -9.73 2.27
C TRP A 748 -47.46 -10.31 2.45
N SER A 749 -46.66 -9.78 3.40
CA SER A 749 -45.34 -10.30 3.73
C SER A 749 -45.43 -11.73 4.24
N ARG A 750 -46.33 -12.01 5.16
CA ARG A 750 -46.58 -13.37 5.68
C ARG A 750 -46.94 -14.34 4.55
N ARG A 751 -47.73 -13.92 3.56
CA ARG A 751 -48.06 -14.77 2.37
C ARG A 751 -46.84 -15.04 1.51
N ILE A 752 -46.05 -14.00 1.19
CA ILE A 752 -44.84 -14.15 0.37
C ILE A 752 -43.86 -15.10 1.04
N PHE A 753 -43.59 -14.90 2.31
CA PHE A 753 -42.59 -15.66 3.06
C PHE A 753 -43.17 -16.94 3.72
N ALA A 754 -44.45 -17.27 3.51
CA ALA A 754 -45.17 -18.42 4.09
C ALA A 754 -45.06 -18.48 5.63
N LEU A 755 -45.22 -17.34 6.30
CA LEU A 755 -45.10 -17.23 7.75
C LEU A 755 -46.47 -17.48 8.40
N GLN A 756 -46.50 -18.35 9.42
CA GLN A 756 -47.65 -18.59 10.27
C GLN A 756 -47.19 -18.40 11.72
N LEU A 757 -47.81 -17.45 12.40
CA LEU A 757 -47.41 -17.11 13.78
C LEU A 757 -47.71 -18.31 14.72
N PRO A 758 -46.82 -18.56 15.70
CA PRO A 758 -47.02 -19.60 16.70
C PRO A 758 -48.10 -19.23 17.71
N ASP A 759 -48.55 -20.21 18.49
CA ASP A 759 -49.37 -19.99 19.65
C ASP A 759 -48.61 -19.34 20.80
N ARG A 760 -49.31 -18.98 21.89
CA ARG A 760 -48.71 -18.30 23.05
C ARG A 760 -47.66 -19.16 23.73
N VAL A 761 -47.88 -20.48 23.81
CA VAL A 761 -46.98 -21.41 24.50
C VAL A 761 -45.63 -21.48 23.74
N MET A 762 -45.69 -21.67 22.43
CA MET A 762 -44.51 -21.76 21.59
C MET A 762 -43.78 -20.40 21.52
N THR A 763 -44.51 -19.28 21.56
CA THR A 763 -43.87 -17.95 21.67
C THR A 763 -43.05 -17.84 22.96
N LEU A 764 -43.53 -18.33 24.09
CA LEU A 764 -42.80 -18.36 25.36
C LEU A 764 -41.58 -19.28 25.27
N VAL A 765 -41.67 -20.40 24.59
CA VAL A 765 -40.54 -21.33 24.34
C VAL A 765 -39.43 -20.61 23.52
N VAL A 766 -39.78 -19.92 22.42
CA VAL A 766 -38.84 -19.12 21.64
C VAL A 766 -38.16 -18.08 22.54
N VAL A 767 -38.90 -17.33 23.33
CA VAL A 767 -38.30 -16.32 24.23
C VAL A 767 -37.38 -16.97 25.28
N ALA A 768 -37.76 -18.11 25.83
CA ALA A 768 -36.95 -18.82 26.84
C ALA A 768 -35.64 -19.32 26.24
N VAL A 769 -35.68 -20.00 25.08
CA VAL A 769 -34.49 -20.52 24.39
C VAL A 769 -33.61 -19.39 23.92
N ALA A 770 -34.17 -18.31 23.33
CA ALA A 770 -33.44 -17.14 22.94
C ALA A 770 -32.72 -16.48 24.13
N SER A 771 -33.39 -16.41 25.30
CA SER A 771 -32.76 -15.84 26.50
C SER A 771 -31.55 -16.64 26.97
N VAL A 772 -31.62 -17.97 26.94
CA VAL A 772 -30.48 -18.85 27.23
C VAL A 772 -29.38 -18.66 26.18
N ALA A 773 -29.73 -18.65 24.90
CA ALA A 773 -28.76 -18.43 23.82
C ALA A 773 -28.05 -17.08 23.97
N VAL A 774 -28.77 -16.01 24.31
CA VAL A 774 -28.20 -14.67 24.57
C VAL A 774 -27.21 -14.71 25.74
N ALA A 775 -27.56 -15.36 26.85
CA ALA A 775 -26.63 -15.50 27.99
C ALA A 775 -25.35 -16.24 27.58
N LEU A 776 -25.47 -17.34 26.83
CA LEU A 776 -24.31 -18.09 26.33
C LEU A 776 -23.47 -17.27 25.35
N LEU A 777 -24.10 -16.49 24.47
CA LEU A 777 -23.40 -15.57 23.55
C LEU A 777 -22.61 -14.49 24.29
N LEU A 778 -23.16 -13.95 25.38
CA LEU A 778 -22.44 -12.94 26.19
C LEU A 778 -21.23 -13.57 26.89
N VAL A 779 -21.34 -14.81 27.38
CA VAL A 779 -20.21 -15.55 27.94
C VAL A 779 -19.15 -15.85 26.87
N ALA A 780 -19.54 -16.31 25.69
CA ALA A 780 -18.62 -16.57 24.58
C ALA A 780 -17.90 -15.28 24.15
N GLN A 781 -18.61 -14.15 24.09
CA GLN A 781 -18.04 -12.83 23.78
C GLN A 781 -17.07 -12.38 24.86
N ALA A 782 -17.36 -12.58 26.14
CA ALA A 782 -16.46 -12.21 27.23
C ALA A 782 -15.13 -12.98 27.13
N LYS A 783 -15.18 -14.30 26.96
CA LYS A 783 -13.98 -15.14 26.74
C LYS A 783 -13.18 -14.70 25.52
N TRP A 784 -13.84 -14.43 24.40
CA TRP A 784 -13.18 -13.97 23.18
C TRP A 784 -12.49 -12.62 23.39
N THR A 785 -13.12 -11.68 24.12
CA THR A 785 -12.50 -10.39 24.45
C THR A 785 -11.34 -10.46 25.41
N GLU A 786 -11.32 -11.43 26.33
CA GLU A 786 -10.16 -11.73 27.18
C GLU A 786 -8.96 -12.21 26.37
N GLU A 787 -9.18 -13.06 25.38
CA GLU A 787 -8.11 -13.66 24.57
C GLU A 787 -7.59 -12.69 23.47
N TRP A 788 -8.48 -11.98 22.80
CA TRP A 788 -8.16 -11.17 21.60
C TRP A 788 -8.24 -9.65 21.83
N GLY A 789 -8.52 -9.22 23.03
CA GLY A 789 -8.69 -7.82 23.42
C GLY A 789 -10.06 -7.23 23.07
N PRO A 790 -10.44 -6.14 23.73
CA PRO A 790 -11.73 -5.50 23.50
C PRO A 790 -11.80 -4.91 22.09
N VAL A 791 -12.94 -5.05 21.44
CA VAL A 791 -13.28 -4.29 20.22
C VAL A 791 -13.49 -2.83 20.64
N ARG A 792 -12.41 -2.08 20.81
CA ARG A 792 -12.44 -0.65 21.18
C ARG A 792 -12.63 0.24 19.95
#